data_bb055eb1745537b7d694b227420c65f9
#
_entry.id   bb055eb1745537b7d694b227420c65f9
#
_cell.length_a   1.000
_cell.length_b   1.000
_cell.length_c   1.000
_cell.angle_alpha   90.00
_cell.angle_beta   90.00
_cell.angle_gamma   90.00
#
_symmetry.space_group_name_H-M   'P 1'
#
loop_
_entity.id
_entity.type
_entity.pdbx_description
1 polymer ?
#
loop_
_entity_poly.entity_id
_entity_poly.type
_entity_poly.pdbx_seq_one_letter_code
_entity_poly.pdbx_strand_id
1 'polypeptide(L)'
;RDGLGLALALTRNQMRTFLEYHPTVLHDLHESVPYLYTMTGTGPYNAWLDPLAIDEFQLLAYHEIEEMTKRGVPGVWTHGFYDGWAPNYMLYIATGRNSIGRFYETFGNGGADTRERTLGANQTSRVWYRPNPPFPRVNWSMRNNVNMQQSAILFAMNFVAKERERFLNNFYLKSKRSIAKATNEGPAAYIIPGDTPRPVEAADMVNLMRLQGIEVHRAAKEFAVKDQKYPAGSYIIRMDQPYSRMADMLLDTQYYNVTDPNPYDDTGWTMGAMRNVKTVRVVDKSVLDVNATLLTSNVKVTGALSGPSNAVAYVINHNTDNTLATFRFRLKDVKMSAAEDSFKIGEQQFNTGSFIIKQEGNPANLRQLLEPAVTDLGLKAIGVDKLPTVKTHELAVPRIAIVHTWTNTQNEGWFRIEFDRLQIPYTYISDHVIRNTPNLREKFDVLIFPPVGGNAQSIVNGMPMRGEAIPWKASALTPNMGMSPDQTDDMRGGMTVAGVANLQKFIENGGLFITIGSAVSSIPIEYGITAGVTIQQADKLQARGSIYNGTFSDRKSPISYGYDAGLPIYFSQAPLFQVAAAGGGGFGGGGGGGGQGGQGAGQGQNRASGRGGVGDPDIIQAMPQPRPGRPDPDQAQADQRESPFYVPPAMRPRVVLRFVSDEKNLLISGMLAGGNELANRPAVVDVPVGRGHVVMFATNPMWRHQTQGEFFLLFNAALNFDNLGVGRPEPRGGQGPPSTAGDYDDQ
;
A
#
# COMPACT_ATOMS: atom_id res chain seq x y z
N ARG A 1 -6.79 -9.15 -8.71
CA ARG A 1 -7.03 -7.91 -7.94
C ARG A 1 -6.37 -6.65 -8.56
N ASP A 2 -6.23 -6.62 -9.88
CA ASP A 2 -5.60 -5.52 -10.62
C ASP A 2 -6.63 -4.66 -11.40
N GLY A 3 -7.91 -4.83 -11.15
CA GLY A 3 -9.00 -4.15 -11.88
C GLY A 3 -8.99 -2.63 -11.76
N LEU A 4 -8.43 -2.07 -10.68
CA LEU A 4 -8.33 -0.63 -10.47
C LEU A 4 -7.13 -0.03 -11.24
N GLY A 5 -5.97 -0.63 -11.12
CA GLY A 5 -4.70 -0.10 -11.65
C GLY A 5 -4.38 -0.52 -13.06
N LEU A 6 -4.91 -1.66 -13.53
CA LEU A 6 -4.60 -2.31 -14.83
C LEU A 6 -3.08 -2.38 -15.11
N ALA A 7 -2.31 -2.67 -14.05
CA ALA A 7 -0.84 -2.69 -14.11
C ALA A 7 -0.31 -3.88 -14.92
N LEU A 8 -1.00 -5.02 -14.85
CA LEU A 8 -0.57 -6.26 -15.48
C LEU A 8 -1.01 -6.34 -16.95
N ALA A 9 -0.16 -6.89 -17.81
CA ALA A 9 -0.47 -7.10 -19.23
C ALA A 9 -1.72 -7.97 -19.43
N LEU A 10 -1.89 -8.99 -18.59
CA LEU A 10 -3.05 -9.88 -18.67
C LEU A 10 -4.36 -9.12 -18.42
N THR A 11 -4.41 -8.29 -17.38
CA THR A 11 -5.61 -7.49 -17.04
C THR A 11 -5.93 -6.47 -18.14
N ARG A 12 -4.89 -5.84 -18.72
CA ARG A 12 -5.07 -4.94 -19.88
C ARG A 12 -5.61 -5.64 -21.10
N ASN A 13 -5.15 -6.86 -21.36
CA ASN A 13 -5.64 -7.66 -22.51
C ASN A 13 -7.11 -8.05 -22.30
N GLN A 14 -7.49 -8.48 -21.10
CA GLN A 14 -8.88 -8.76 -20.77
C GLN A 14 -9.76 -7.51 -20.93
N MET A 15 -9.28 -6.34 -20.46
CA MET A 15 -10.00 -5.07 -20.63
C MET A 15 -10.19 -4.71 -22.10
N ARG A 16 -9.16 -4.85 -22.93
CA ARG A 16 -9.24 -4.59 -24.38
C ARG A 16 -10.24 -5.51 -25.05
N THR A 17 -10.18 -6.81 -24.76
CA THR A 17 -11.14 -7.79 -25.28
C THR A 17 -12.57 -7.44 -24.85
N PHE A 18 -12.78 -7.06 -23.60
CA PHE A 18 -14.10 -6.62 -23.14
C PHE A 18 -14.60 -5.38 -23.89
N LEU A 19 -13.75 -4.36 -24.04
CA LEU A 19 -14.11 -3.12 -24.76
C LEU A 19 -14.31 -3.30 -26.27
N GLU A 20 -13.74 -4.35 -26.84
CA GLU A 20 -13.94 -4.70 -28.25
C GLU A 20 -15.28 -5.40 -28.50
N TYR A 21 -15.63 -6.36 -27.62
CA TYR A 21 -16.82 -7.20 -27.84
C TYR A 21 -18.05 -6.77 -27.02
N HIS A 22 -17.89 -6.00 -25.97
CA HIS A 22 -18.95 -5.59 -25.04
C HIS A 22 -19.90 -6.74 -24.65
N PRO A 23 -19.39 -7.87 -24.13
CA PRO A 23 -20.22 -9.01 -23.82
C PRO A 23 -21.22 -8.65 -22.72
N THR A 24 -22.45 -9.12 -22.84
CA THR A 24 -23.52 -8.88 -21.85
C THR A 24 -23.23 -9.57 -20.53
N VAL A 25 -22.56 -10.73 -20.57
CA VAL A 25 -22.16 -11.51 -19.37
C VAL A 25 -20.70 -11.92 -19.48
N LEU A 26 -19.96 -11.76 -18.38
CA LEU A 26 -18.61 -12.25 -18.18
C LEU A 26 -18.58 -13.21 -16.98
N HIS A 27 -18.04 -14.41 -17.16
CA HIS A 27 -17.80 -15.36 -16.08
C HIS A 27 -16.31 -15.48 -15.78
N ASP A 28 -15.97 -15.41 -14.49
CA ASP A 28 -14.67 -15.68 -13.93
C ASP A 28 -14.71 -17.02 -13.15
N LEU A 29 -13.68 -17.86 -13.26
CA LEU A 29 -13.68 -19.21 -12.68
C LEU A 29 -12.59 -19.31 -11.63
N HIS A 30 -12.97 -19.65 -10.40
CA HIS A 30 -12.12 -19.69 -9.21
C HIS A 30 -12.16 -21.01 -8.48
N GLU A 31 -11.24 -21.19 -7.54
CA GLU A 31 -11.08 -22.34 -6.66
C GLU A 31 -10.69 -21.91 -5.23
N SER A 32 -11.63 -21.88 -4.31
CA SER A 32 -11.32 -21.63 -2.89
C SER A 32 -12.36 -22.16 -1.89
N VAL A 33 -13.59 -22.50 -2.34
CA VAL A 33 -14.68 -22.89 -1.46
C VAL A 33 -15.33 -24.22 -1.87
N PRO A 34 -16.03 -24.90 -0.95
CA PRO A 34 -16.58 -26.22 -1.21
C PRO A 34 -17.60 -26.28 -2.35
N TYR A 35 -17.54 -27.35 -3.10
CA TYR A 35 -18.48 -27.71 -4.19
C TYR A 35 -18.51 -26.67 -5.30
N LEU A 36 -19.68 -26.03 -5.50
CA LEU A 36 -19.85 -24.95 -6.46
C LEU A 36 -20.58 -23.78 -5.80
N TYR A 37 -19.88 -22.70 -5.65
CA TYR A 37 -20.44 -21.40 -5.32
C TYR A 37 -20.74 -20.62 -6.60
N THR A 38 -21.97 -20.11 -6.72
CA THR A 38 -22.36 -19.20 -7.79
C THR A 38 -22.60 -17.81 -7.20
N MET A 39 -21.80 -16.84 -7.64
CA MET A 39 -21.70 -15.52 -7.03
C MET A 39 -23.03 -14.78 -7.00
N THR A 40 -23.47 -14.40 -5.78
CA THR A 40 -24.23 -13.20 -5.52
C THR A 40 -23.56 -12.32 -4.48
N GLY A 41 -22.89 -12.90 -3.48
CA GLY A 41 -22.32 -12.19 -2.34
C GLY A 41 -23.35 -11.83 -1.27
N THR A 42 -22.87 -11.27 -0.17
CA THR A 42 -23.71 -10.83 0.97
C THR A 42 -24.20 -9.39 0.81
N GLY A 43 -23.53 -8.57 -0.03
CA GLY A 43 -23.54 -7.12 0.13
C GLY A 43 -22.74 -6.66 1.37
N PRO A 44 -22.55 -5.35 1.55
CA PRO A 44 -23.02 -4.32 0.63
C PRO A 44 -22.31 -4.40 -0.72
N TYR A 45 -23.06 -4.13 -1.78
CA TYR A 45 -22.45 -3.92 -3.10
C TYR A 45 -21.98 -2.47 -3.22
N ASN A 46 -21.04 -2.21 -4.14
CA ASN A 46 -20.58 -0.84 -4.38
C ASN A 46 -21.76 0.09 -4.67
N ALA A 47 -21.80 1.24 -4.01
CA ALA A 47 -22.92 2.17 -4.05
C ALA A 47 -23.21 2.76 -5.45
N TRP A 48 -22.23 2.71 -6.36
CA TRP A 48 -22.35 3.24 -7.70
C TRP A 48 -22.88 2.23 -8.74
N LEU A 49 -23.04 0.96 -8.36
CA LEU A 49 -23.67 -0.03 -9.24
C LEU A 49 -25.11 0.34 -9.58
N ASP A 50 -25.52 0.08 -10.83
CA ASP A 50 -26.95 0.10 -11.14
C ASP A 50 -27.62 -1.08 -10.39
N PRO A 51 -28.68 -0.84 -9.60
CA PRO A 51 -29.35 -1.89 -8.82
C PRO A 51 -29.80 -3.09 -9.66
N LEU A 52 -30.15 -2.87 -10.93
CA LEU A 52 -30.54 -3.93 -11.85
C LEU A 52 -29.42 -4.97 -12.06
N ALA A 53 -28.14 -4.60 -11.94
CA ALA A 53 -27.05 -5.56 -12.01
C ALA A 53 -27.09 -6.57 -10.85
N ILE A 54 -27.50 -6.13 -9.67
CA ILE A 54 -27.64 -6.99 -8.48
C ILE A 54 -28.78 -8.00 -8.69
N ASP A 55 -29.91 -7.56 -9.23
CA ASP A 55 -31.03 -8.44 -9.55
C ASP A 55 -30.63 -9.49 -10.59
N GLU A 56 -29.84 -9.10 -11.59
CA GLU A 56 -29.33 -10.02 -12.61
C GLU A 56 -28.35 -11.06 -12.03
N PHE A 57 -27.53 -10.71 -11.04
CA PHE A 57 -26.66 -11.68 -10.35
C PHE A 57 -27.50 -12.76 -9.67
N GLN A 58 -28.54 -12.36 -8.95
CA GLN A 58 -29.41 -13.27 -8.23
C GLN A 58 -30.18 -14.17 -9.19
N LEU A 59 -30.74 -13.60 -10.24
CA LEU A 59 -31.50 -14.34 -11.24
C LEU A 59 -30.67 -15.48 -11.86
N LEU A 60 -29.44 -15.19 -12.27
CA LEU A 60 -28.55 -16.18 -12.84
C LEU A 60 -28.11 -17.24 -11.82
N ALA A 61 -27.78 -16.84 -10.60
CA ALA A 61 -27.36 -17.76 -9.55
C ALA A 61 -28.47 -18.77 -9.18
N TYR A 62 -29.70 -18.28 -9.03
CA TYR A 62 -30.81 -19.17 -8.70
C TYR A 62 -31.21 -20.09 -9.86
N HIS A 63 -31.12 -19.62 -11.10
CA HIS A 63 -31.32 -20.48 -12.25
C HIS A 63 -30.31 -21.65 -12.29
N GLU A 64 -29.05 -21.36 -12.04
CA GLU A 64 -27.98 -22.37 -11.98
C GLU A 64 -28.20 -23.38 -10.84
N ILE A 65 -28.54 -22.89 -9.65
CA ILE A 65 -28.89 -23.76 -8.50
C ILE A 65 -30.07 -24.68 -8.84
N GLU A 66 -31.13 -24.12 -9.43
CA GLU A 66 -32.31 -24.86 -9.81
C GLU A 66 -32.00 -25.97 -10.81
N GLU A 67 -31.31 -25.64 -11.91
CA GLU A 67 -30.96 -26.56 -12.98
C GLU A 67 -30.03 -27.68 -12.52
N MET A 68 -29.07 -27.36 -11.67
CA MET A 68 -28.17 -28.36 -11.08
C MET A 68 -28.91 -29.27 -10.09
N THR A 69 -29.79 -28.71 -9.24
CA THR A 69 -30.58 -29.46 -8.26
C THR A 69 -31.55 -30.41 -8.94
N LYS A 70 -32.23 -29.99 -10.04
CA LYS A 70 -33.11 -30.86 -10.84
C LYS A 70 -32.40 -32.12 -11.37
N ARG A 71 -31.08 -32.04 -11.57
CA ARG A 71 -30.23 -33.14 -12.06
C ARG A 71 -29.56 -33.91 -10.92
N GLY A 72 -29.96 -33.68 -9.69
CA GLY A 72 -29.45 -34.39 -8.52
C GLY A 72 -28.03 -33.98 -8.09
N VAL A 73 -27.53 -32.84 -8.55
CA VAL A 73 -26.21 -32.33 -8.15
C VAL A 73 -26.34 -31.62 -6.81
N PRO A 74 -25.75 -32.17 -5.72
CA PRO A 74 -25.78 -31.51 -4.41
C PRO A 74 -24.75 -30.37 -4.32
N GLY A 75 -24.94 -29.48 -3.34
CA GLY A 75 -23.90 -28.57 -2.89
C GLY A 75 -23.71 -27.31 -3.72
N VAL A 76 -24.57 -27.04 -4.70
CA VAL A 76 -24.56 -25.75 -5.40
C VAL A 76 -25.19 -24.70 -4.49
N TRP A 77 -24.50 -23.59 -4.27
CA TRP A 77 -24.92 -22.57 -3.31
C TRP A 77 -24.51 -21.17 -3.74
N THR A 78 -25.11 -20.17 -3.12
CA THR A 78 -24.86 -18.75 -3.38
C THR A 78 -24.80 -17.97 -2.07
N HIS A 79 -24.78 -16.64 -2.12
CA HIS A 79 -24.69 -15.80 -0.94
C HIS A 79 -23.37 -16.03 -0.18
N GLY A 80 -23.17 -15.45 0.98
CA GLY A 80 -21.98 -15.71 1.83
C GLY A 80 -20.66 -15.17 1.29
N PHE A 81 -19.66 -15.20 2.09
CA PHE A 81 -18.22 -14.91 2.07
C PHE A 81 -17.69 -13.71 1.26
N TYR A 82 -18.41 -13.18 0.30
CA TYR A 82 -18.04 -12.08 -0.58
C TYR A 82 -19.09 -10.96 -0.51
N ASP A 83 -18.66 -9.69 -0.43
CA ASP A 83 -19.58 -8.56 -0.33
C ASP A 83 -19.94 -7.94 -1.68
N GLY A 84 -18.99 -7.76 -2.60
CA GLY A 84 -19.20 -7.06 -3.85
C GLY A 84 -18.94 -5.55 -3.78
N TRP A 85 -18.18 -5.10 -2.80
CA TRP A 85 -17.86 -3.69 -2.63
C TRP A 85 -16.68 -3.23 -3.48
N ALA A 86 -15.51 -3.88 -3.36
CA ALA A 86 -14.28 -3.47 -4.02
C ALA A 86 -14.28 -3.79 -5.52
N PRO A 87 -14.11 -2.81 -6.44
CA PRO A 87 -14.17 -3.02 -7.88
C PRO A 87 -12.84 -3.49 -8.49
N ASN A 88 -11.98 -4.15 -7.72
CA ASN A 88 -10.65 -4.60 -8.14
C ASN A 88 -10.63 -6.02 -8.74
N TYR A 89 -11.79 -6.72 -8.74
CA TYR A 89 -11.93 -8.07 -9.26
C TYR A 89 -12.26 -8.07 -10.76
N MET A 90 -11.95 -9.17 -11.44
CA MET A 90 -12.19 -9.30 -12.88
C MET A 90 -13.67 -9.12 -13.25
N LEU A 91 -14.59 -9.60 -12.43
CA LEU A 91 -16.03 -9.41 -12.67
C LEU A 91 -16.43 -7.92 -12.85
N TYR A 92 -15.70 -6.99 -12.21
CA TYR A 92 -15.97 -5.56 -12.34
C TYR A 92 -15.56 -4.96 -13.69
N ILE A 93 -14.76 -5.69 -14.49
CA ILE A 93 -14.56 -5.32 -15.90
C ILE A 93 -15.91 -5.21 -16.61
N ALA A 94 -16.81 -6.17 -16.34
CA ALA A 94 -18.17 -6.17 -16.90
C ALA A 94 -19.12 -5.28 -16.08
N THR A 95 -19.21 -5.50 -14.76
CA THR A 95 -20.22 -4.89 -13.89
C THR A 95 -20.11 -3.37 -13.83
N GLY A 96 -18.90 -2.83 -13.78
CA GLY A 96 -18.66 -1.38 -13.85
C GLY A 96 -19.00 -0.76 -15.21
N ARG A 97 -19.31 -1.58 -16.23
CA ARG A 97 -19.60 -1.15 -17.61
C ARG A 97 -20.96 -1.65 -18.11
N ASN A 98 -21.94 -1.69 -17.20
CA ASN A 98 -23.35 -2.01 -17.47
C ASN A 98 -23.61 -3.46 -17.89
N SER A 99 -22.59 -4.33 -17.98
CA SER A 99 -22.70 -5.76 -18.20
C SER A 99 -22.85 -6.53 -16.88
N ILE A 100 -22.93 -7.84 -16.96
CA ILE A 100 -23.05 -8.73 -15.81
C ILE A 100 -21.70 -9.41 -15.61
N GLY A 101 -20.97 -9.09 -14.54
CA GLY A 101 -19.78 -9.79 -14.14
C GLY A 101 -20.10 -10.81 -13.06
N ARG A 102 -19.66 -12.05 -13.23
CA ARG A 102 -19.91 -13.13 -12.27
C ARG A 102 -18.70 -14.00 -12.07
N PHE A 103 -18.69 -14.75 -10.99
CA PHE A 103 -17.70 -15.79 -10.77
C PHE A 103 -18.29 -17.04 -10.13
N TYR A 104 -17.61 -18.15 -10.36
CA TYR A 104 -17.80 -19.40 -9.65
C TYR A 104 -16.58 -19.68 -8.77
N GLU A 105 -16.84 -20.42 -7.70
CA GLU A 105 -15.79 -20.98 -6.87
C GLU A 105 -16.03 -22.47 -6.67
N THR A 106 -14.97 -23.25 -6.65
CA THR A 106 -15.00 -24.68 -6.34
C THR A 106 -13.92 -25.03 -5.34
N PHE A 107 -13.77 -26.29 -4.94
CA PHE A 107 -12.68 -26.68 -4.05
C PHE A 107 -11.31 -26.33 -4.61
N GLY A 108 -10.43 -25.79 -3.77
CA GLY A 108 -9.03 -25.65 -4.08
C GLY A 108 -8.34 -27.03 -4.19
N ASN A 109 -7.49 -27.21 -5.20
CA ASN A 109 -6.77 -28.45 -5.45
C ASN A 109 -5.27 -28.16 -5.56
N GLY A 110 -4.48 -28.84 -4.70
CA GLY A 110 -3.01 -28.77 -4.77
C GLY A 110 -2.37 -29.76 -5.75
N GLY A 111 -3.18 -30.59 -6.43
CA GLY A 111 -2.75 -31.60 -7.38
C GLY A 111 -3.92 -32.19 -8.15
N ALA A 112 -3.63 -33.10 -9.11
CA ALA A 112 -4.65 -33.74 -9.95
C ALA A 112 -5.25 -35.01 -9.33
N ASP A 113 -4.78 -35.42 -8.18
CA ASP A 113 -5.21 -36.61 -7.47
C ASP A 113 -6.62 -36.45 -6.88
N THR A 114 -7.27 -37.58 -6.65
CA THR A 114 -8.56 -37.65 -5.96
C THR A 114 -8.32 -37.74 -4.45
N ARG A 115 -8.90 -36.84 -3.68
CA ARG A 115 -8.79 -36.81 -2.23
C ARG A 115 -10.17 -36.82 -1.56
N GLU A 116 -10.25 -37.49 -0.41
CA GLU A 116 -11.41 -37.35 0.46
C GLU A 116 -11.42 -35.94 1.07
N ARG A 117 -12.57 -35.26 0.94
CA ARG A 117 -12.83 -33.96 1.55
C ARG A 117 -13.91 -34.13 2.63
N THR A 118 -13.64 -33.61 3.81
CA THR A 118 -14.60 -33.56 4.91
C THR A 118 -15.06 -32.12 5.10
N LEU A 119 -16.37 -31.92 5.19
CA LEU A 119 -16.99 -30.61 5.35
C LEU A 119 -17.53 -30.42 6.78
N GLY A 120 -17.40 -29.20 7.28
CA GLY A 120 -17.97 -28.83 8.59
C GLY A 120 -19.50 -28.75 8.57
N ALA A 121 -20.11 -28.82 9.74
CA ALA A 121 -21.57 -28.80 9.89
C ALA A 121 -22.22 -27.52 9.32
N ASN A 122 -21.52 -26.37 9.44
CA ASN A 122 -21.96 -25.09 8.86
C ASN A 122 -21.96 -25.09 7.32
N GLN A 123 -21.12 -25.92 6.70
CA GLN A 123 -21.03 -26.05 5.24
C GLN A 123 -22.04 -27.05 4.67
N THR A 124 -22.58 -27.94 5.50
CA THR A 124 -23.56 -28.98 5.12
C THR A 124 -24.95 -28.73 5.66
N SER A 125 -25.17 -27.58 6.31
CA SER A 125 -26.50 -27.21 6.83
C SER A 125 -27.46 -26.81 5.72
N ARG A 126 -28.74 -27.05 5.97
CA ARG A 126 -29.85 -26.57 5.12
C ARG A 126 -30.11 -25.10 5.44
N VAL A 127 -29.89 -24.26 4.45
CA VAL A 127 -30.16 -22.82 4.51
C VAL A 127 -30.78 -22.37 3.18
N TRP A 128 -31.46 -21.23 3.16
CA TRP A 128 -32.19 -20.75 1.98
C TRP A 128 -31.25 -20.59 0.74
N TYR A 129 -29.98 -20.28 0.96
CA TYR A 129 -28.97 -20.12 -0.11
C TYR A 129 -28.22 -21.43 -0.44
N ARG A 130 -28.53 -22.55 0.24
CA ARG A 130 -28.03 -23.91 -0.01
C ARG A 130 -29.18 -24.90 0.11
N PRO A 131 -30.10 -24.90 -0.85
CA PRO A 131 -31.35 -25.69 -0.74
C PRO A 131 -31.10 -27.20 -0.84
N ASN A 132 -30.02 -27.62 -1.51
CA ASN A 132 -29.61 -29.02 -1.62
C ASN A 132 -28.18 -29.15 -1.05
N PRO A 133 -28.01 -29.31 0.29
CA PRO A 133 -26.71 -29.35 0.91
C PRO A 133 -25.84 -30.51 0.39
N PRO A 134 -24.51 -30.35 0.43
CA PRO A 134 -23.57 -31.37 0.01
C PRO A 134 -23.50 -32.52 1.02
N PHE A 135 -22.89 -33.64 0.61
CA PHE A 135 -22.48 -34.69 1.53
C PHE A 135 -21.36 -34.20 2.45
N PRO A 136 -21.36 -34.63 3.74
CA PRO A 136 -20.31 -34.21 4.69
C PRO A 136 -18.94 -34.78 4.35
N ARG A 137 -18.86 -35.84 3.56
CA ARG A 137 -17.63 -36.47 3.06
C ARG A 137 -17.80 -36.81 1.60
N VAL A 138 -16.79 -36.49 0.79
CA VAL A 138 -16.80 -36.70 -0.65
C VAL A 138 -15.39 -36.92 -1.19
N ASN A 139 -15.24 -37.83 -2.15
CA ASN A 139 -14.03 -37.95 -2.95
C ASN A 139 -14.05 -36.89 -4.06
N TRP A 140 -13.05 -36.03 -4.09
CA TRP A 140 -13.00 -34.88 -4.97
C TRP A 140 -11.66 -34.74 -5.69
N SER A 141 -11.72 -34.36 -6.95
CA SER A 141 -10.58 -34.09 -7.80
C SER A 141 -10.82 -32.82 -8.62
N MET A 142 -9.81 -32.32 -9.28
CA MET A 142 -9.89 -31.19 -10.21
C MET A 142 -10.92 -31.45 -11.32
N ARG A 143 -11.12 -32.71 -11.74
CA ARG A 143 -12.14 -33.09 -12.72
C ARG A 143 -13.56 -32.72 -12.24
N ASN A 144 -13.83 -32.84 -10.94
CA ASN A 144 -15.13 -32.45 -10.39
C ASN A 144 -15.34 -30.93 -10.50
N ASN A 145 -14.30 -30.13 -10.23
CA ASN A 145 -14.36 -28.67 -10.43
C ASN A 145 -14.73 -28.32 -11.87
N VAL A 146 -14.00 -28.89 -12.83
CA VAL A 146 -14.24 -28.65 -14.28
C VAL A 146 -15.67 -29.04 -14.66
N ASN A 147 -16.11 -30.24 -14.28
CA ASN A 147 -17.45 -30.73 -14.62
C ASN A 147 -18.54 -29.83 -14.03
N MET A 148 -18.41 -29.40 -12.78
CA MET A 148 -19.42 -28.56 -12.13
C MET A 148 -19.47 -27.16 -12.72
N GLN A 149 -18.32 -26.52 -12.89
CA GLN A 149 -18.25 -25.18 -13.50
C GLN A 149 -18.75 -25.19 -14.95
N GLN A 150 -18.34 -26.17 -15.74
CA GLN A 150 -18.79 -26.33 -17.13
C GLN A 150 -20.31 -26.52 -17.21
N SER A 151 -20.89 -27.37 -16.36
CA SER A 151 -22.34 -27.59 -16.33
C SER A 151 -23.09 -26.31 -15.98
N ALA A 152 -22.67 -25.59 -14.96
CA ALA A 152 -23.31 -24.33 -14.56
C ALA A 152 -23.22 -23.25 -15.65
N ILE A 153 -22.06 -23.11 -16.31
CA ILE A 153 -21.88 -22.17 -17.45
C ILE A 153 -22.84 -22.52 -18.59
N LEU A 154 -22.99 -23.81 -18.95
CA LEU A 154 -23.90 -24.22 -20.01
C LEU A 154 -25.35 -23.89 -19.67
N PHE A 155 -25.78 -24.03 -18.41
CA PHE A 155 -27.11 -23.60 -17.98
C PHE A 155 -27.26 -22.08 -18.04
N ALA A 156 -26.28 -21.32 -17.59
CA ALA A 156 -26.29 -19.88 -17.69
C ALA A 156 -26.38 -19.40 -19.15
N MET A 157 -25.56 -19.97 -20.04
CA MET A 157 -25.56 -19.64 -21.47
C MET A 157 -26.91 -19.95 -22.12
N ASN A 158 -27.50 -21.12 -21.82
CA ASN A 158 -28.83 -21.51 -22.33
C ASN A 158 -29.91 -20.53 -21.84
N PHE A 159 -29.85 -20.13 -20.58
CA PHE A 159 -30.80 -19.18 -20.00
C PHE A 159 -30.68 -17.80 -20.64
N VAL A 160 -29.45 -17.25 -20.74
CA VAL A 160 -29.20 -15.95 -21.35
C VAL A 160 -29.63 -15.96 -22.84
N ALA A 161 -29.36 -17.05 -23.56
CA ALA A 161 -29.77 -17.19 -24.94
C ALA A 161 -31.31 -17.22 -25.13
N LYS A 162 -32.04 -17.88 -24.22
CA LYS A 162 -33.52 -17.92 -24.24
C LYS A 162 -34.11 -16.57 -23.85
N GLU A 163 -33.54 -15.88 -22.86
CA GLU A 163 -33.98 -14.62 -22.33
C GLU A 163 -33.22 -13.42 -22.93
N ARG A 164 -32.66 -13.56 -24.13
CA ARG A 164 -31.77 -12.55 -24.75
C ARG A 164 -32.34 -11.16 -24.79
N GLU A 165 -33.65 -11.02 -25.06
CA GLU A 165 -34.32 -9.71 -25.10
C GLU A 165 -34.30 -9.02 -23.73
N ARG A 166 -34.52 -9.77 -22.65
CA ARG A 166 -34.42 -9.25 -21.29
C ARG A 166 -33.02 -8.69 -21.00
N PHE A 167 -31.99 -9.52 -21.23
CA PHE A 167 -30.62 -9.14 -20.91
C PHE A 167 -30.12 -8.00 -21.77
N LEU A 168 -30.46 -7.96 -23.06
CA LEU A 168 -30.10 -6.86 -23.95
C LEU A 168 -30.84 -5.56 -23.59
N ASN A 169 -32.13 -5.64 -23.27
CA ASN A 169 -32.89 -4.48 -22.80
C ASN A 169 -32.36 -3.95 -21.47
N ASN A 170 -31.98 -4.80 -20.54
CA ASN A 170 -31.39 -4.40 -19.27
C ASN A 170 -30.02 -3.72 -19.47
N PHE A 171 -29.18 -4.26 -20.34
CA PHE A 171 -27.91 -3.65 -20.71
C PHE A 171 -28.11 -2.24 -21.29
N TYR A 172 -29.04 -2.08 -22.23
CA TYR A 172 -29.41 -0.79 -22.80
C TYR A 172 -29.94 0.17 -21.74
N LEU A 173 -30.83 -0.29 -20.86
CA LEU A 173 -31.40 0.52 -19.79
C LEU A 173 -30.35 1.01 -18.80
N LYS A 174 -29.45 0.12 -18.34
CA LYS A 174 -28.32 0.48 -17.47
C LYS A 174 -27.42 1.54 -18.13
N SER A 175 -27.14 1.37 -19.42
CA SER A 175 -26.32 2.33 -20.19
C SER A 175 -27.00 3.70 -20.30
N LYS A 176 -28.32 3.74 -20.58
CA LYS A 176 -29.09 4.99 -20.59
C LYS A 176 -29.10 5.68 -19.23
N ARG A 177 -29.29 4.91 -18.12
CA ARG A 177 -29.25 5.45 -16.76
C ARG A 177 -27.87 6.02 -16.43
N SER A 178 -26.81 5.35 -16.85
CA SER A 178 -25.44 5.82 -16.65
C SER A 178 -25.16 7.15 -17.35
N ILE A 179 -25.68 7.35 -18.57
CA ILE A 179 -25.58 8.64 -19.29
C ILE A 179 -26.43 9.72 -18.61
N ALA A 180 -27.68 9.40 -18.27
CA ALA A 180 -28.59 10.35 -17.62
C ALA A 180 -28.14 10.75 -16.20
N LYS A 181 -27.27 9.97 -15.58
CA LYS A 181 -26.79 10.17 -14.22
C LYS A 181 -26.17 11.55 -14.01
N ALA A 182 -25.42 12.08 -14.97
CA ALA A 182 -24.81 13.41 -14.90
C ALA A 182 -25.80 14.53 -14.57
N THR A 183 -27.05 14.39 -15.03
CA THR A 183 -28.08 15.37 -14.84
C THR A 183 -29.10 15.01 -13.76
N ASN A 184 -29.29 13.73 -13.45
CA ASN A 184 -30.34 13.27 -12.55
C ASN A 184 -29.83 12.97 -11.13
N GLU A 185 -28.62 12.39 -11.02
CA GLU A 185 -28.02 11.94 -9.76
C GLU A 185 -26.77 12.77 -9.40
N GLY A 186 -25.99 13.18 -10.41
CA GLY A 186 -24.67 13.79 -10.23
C GLY A 186 -23.58 12.78 -9.82
N PRO A 187 -22.32 13.23 -9.74
CA PRO A 187 -21.84 14.53 -10.19
C PRO A 187 -22.00 14.72 -11.72
N ALA A 188 -21.90 15.96 -12.19
CA ALA A 188 -21.92 16.26 -13.62
C ALA A 188 -20.53 15.95 -14.27
N ALA A 189 -19.45 16.19 -13.54
CA ALA A 189 -18.09 15.88 -14.00
C ALA A 189 -17.10 15.74 -12.84
N TYR A 190 -15.91 15.20 -13.15
CA TYR A 190 -14.69 15.37 -12.37
C TYR A 190 -13.69 16.21 -13.15
N ILE A 191 -12.97 17.12 -12.46
CA ILE A 191 -11.98 18.00 -13.08
C ILE A 191 -10.63 17.78 -12.44
N ILE A 192 -9.60 17.56 -13.26
CA ILE A 192 -8.19 17.61 -12.86
C ILE A 192 -7.64 18.94 -13.37
N PRO A 193 -7.28 19.91 -12.50
CA PRO A 193 -6.79 21.22 -12.93
C PRO A 193 -5.49 21.12 -13.74
N GLY A 194 -5.37 21.96 -14.77
CA GLY A 194 -4.22 21.94 -15.68
C GLY A 194 -2.91 22.48 -15.09
N ASP A 195 -2.99 23.15 -13.94
CA ASP A 195 -1.85 23.67 -13.16
C ASP A 195 -1.44 22.74 -12.03
N THR A 196 -1.79 21.46 -12.13
CA THR A 196 -1.40 20.47 -11.13
C THR A 196 0.11 20.47 -10.89
N PRO A 197 0.57 20.39 -9.61
CA PRO A 197 2.00 20.34 -9.29
C PRO A 197 2.66 19.02 -9.74
N ARG A 198 1.88 17.96 -9.99
CA ARG A 198 2.33 16.64 -10.45
C ARG A 198 1.77 16.31 -11.84
N PRO A 199 2.28 16.95 -12.90
CA PRO A 199 1.69 16.84 -14.24
C PRO A 199 1.86 15.44 -14.85
N VAL A 200 2.95 14.72 -14.55
CA VAL A 200 3.20 13.39 -15.08
C VAL A 200 2.24 12.38 -14.45
N GLU A 201 2.04 12.46 -13.14
CA GLU A 201 1.08 11.60 -12.42
C GLU A 201 -0.38 11.89 -12.84
N ALA A 202 -0.71 13.15 -13.08
CA ALA A 202 -2.04 13.51 -13.59
C ALA A 202 -2.27 12.95 -15.00
N ALA A 203 -1.26 13.02 -15.87
CA ALA A 203 -1.33 12.42 -17.21
C ALA A 203 -1.46 10.89 -17.13
N ASP A 204 -0.72 10.24 -16.23
CA ASP A 204 -0.83 8.78 -16.02
C ASP A 204 -2.22 8.39 -15.50
N MET A 205 -2.79 9.16 -14.56
CA MET A 205 -4.17 8.94 -14.08
C MET A 205 -5.20 9.12 -15.21
N VAL A 206 -5.05 10.14 -16.05
CA VAL A 206 -5.91 10.35 -17.22
C VAL A 206 -5.80 9.19 -18.20
N ASN A 207 -4.59 8.70 -18.47
CA ASN A 207 -4.36 7.54 -19.33
C ASN A 207 -4.97 6.26 -18.75
N LEU A 208 -4.93 6.08 -17.43
CA LEU A 208 -5.62 4.98 -16.75
C LEU A 208 -7.15 5.09 -16.92
N MET A 209 -7.75 6.27 -16.76
CA MET A 209 -9.19 6.45 -17.01
C MET A 209 -9.56 6.06 -18.43
N ARG A 210 -8.77 6.47 -19.41
CA ARG A 210 -8.98 6.11 -20.82
C ARG A 210 -8.80 4.60 -21.06
N LEU A 211 -7.81 3.97 -20.43
CA LEU A 211 -7.61 2.52 -20.48
C LEU A 211 -8.80 1.75 -19.89
N GLN A 212 -9.45 2.32 -18.87
CA GLN A 212 -10.71 1.84 -18.31
C GLN A 212 -11.93 2.05 -19.23
N GLY A 213 -11.76 2.67 -20.41
CA GLY A 213 -12.83 3.01 -21.34
C GLY A 213 -13.62 4.26 -20.98
N ILE A 214 -13.14 5.04 -20.02
CA ILE A 214 -13.76 6.28 -19.59
C ILE A 214 -13.31 7.43 -20.50
N GLU A 215 -14.26 8.19 -21.03
CA GLU A 215 -14.01 9.36 -21.87
C GLU A 215 -13.47 10.51 -21.02
N VAL A 216 -12.34 11.08 -21.46
CA VAL A 216 -11.72 12.25 -20.84
C VAL A 216 -11.56 13.35 -21.87
N HIS A 217 -11.96 14.56 -21.52
CA HIS A 217 -11.85 15.74 -22.37
C HIS A 217 -10.78 16.69 -21.85
N ARG A 218 -10.23 17.52 -22.72
CA ARG A 218 -9.25 18.55 -22.35
C ARG A 218 -9.73 19.93 -22.77
N ALA A 219 -9.77 20.86 -21.82
CA ALA A 219 -10.13 22.24 -22.08
C ALA A 219 -8.95 23.00 -22.74
N ALA A 220 -9.17 23.63 -23.89
CA ALA A 220 -8.14 24.39 -24.59
C ALA A 220 -7.92 25.80 -23.99
N LYS A 221 -8.90 26.33 -23.28
CA LYS A 221 -8.90 27.66 -22.67
C LYS A 221 -9.28 27.57 -21.19
N GLU A 222 -8.97 28.64 -20.44
CA GLU A 222 -9.52 28.84 -19.10
C GLU A 222 -11.04 28.84 -19.16
N PHE A 223 -11.67 28.24 -18.16
CA PHE A 223 -13.13 28.25 -17.99
C PHE A 223 -13.47 28.35 -16.50
N ALA A 224 -14.71 28.67 -16.22
CA ALA A 224 -15.23 28.73 -14.87
C ALA A 224 -16.47 27.85 -14.72
N VAL A 225 -16.63 27.24 -13.55
CA VAL A 225 -17.85 26.58 -13.12
C VAL A 225 -18.26 27.26 -11.81
N LYS A 226 -19.36 28.00 -11.81
CA LYS A 226 -19.69 28.96 -10.75
C LYS A 226 -18.51 29.90 -10.48
N ASP A 227 -18.11 30.03 -9.23
CA ASP A 227 -17.02 30.92 -8.78
C ASP A 227 -15.61 30.28 -8.89
N GLN A 228 -15.53 29.02 -9.29
CA GLN A 228 -14.25 28.30 -9.42
C GLN A 228 -13.74 28.38 -10.85
N LYS A 229 -12.54 28.96 -11.01
CA LYS A 229 -11.81 28.99 -12.28
C LYS A 229 -10.88 27.79 -12.42
N TYR A 230 -10.77 27.31 -13.65
CA TYR A 230 -9.88 26.22 -14.05
C TYR A 230 -9.02 26.67 -15.25
N PRO A 231 -7.70 26.51 -15.18
CA PRO A 231 -6.81 26.94 -16.24
C PRO A 231 -6.96 26.13 -17.53
N ALA A 232 -6.47 26.66 -18.63
CA ALA A 232 -6.30 25.93 -19.87
C ALA A 232 -5.49 24.64 -19.64
N GLY A 233 -5.83 23.57 -20.35
CA GLY A 233 -5.18 22.26 -20.17
C GLY A 233 -5.82 21.38 -19.09
N SER A 234 -6.80 21.88 -18.34
CA SER A 234 -7.56 21.06 -17.38
C SER A 234 -8.26 19.90 -18.08
N TYR A 235 -8.26 18.73 -17.40
CA TYR A 235 -8.96 17.54 -17.87
C TYR A 235 -10.35 17.47 -17.24
N ILE A 236 -11.34 17.08 -18.05
CA ILE A 236 -12.74 16.98 -17.64
C ILE A 236 -13.23 15.57 -17.96
N ILE A 237 -13.59 14.82 -16.94
CA ILE A 237 -14.25 13.52 -17.03
C ILE A 237 -15.74 13.81 -16.90
N ARG A 238 -16.43 13.93 -18.04
CA ARG A 238 -17.88 14.19 -18.08
C ARG A 238 -18.61 12.93 -17.65
N MET A 239 -19.68 13.09 -16.89
CA MET A 239 -20.45 11.96 -16.37
C MET A 239 -21.65 11.59 -17.25
N ASP A 240 -21.93 12.33 -18.33
CA ASP A 240 -22.91 11.99 -19.35
C ASP A 240 -22.37 11.01 -20.40
N GLN A 241 -21.76 9.94 -19.89
CA GLN A 241 -21.13 8.87 -20.68
C GLN A 241 -21.54 7.48 -20.18
N PRO A 242 -21.46 6.42 -21.03
CA PRO A 242 -21.94 5.07 -20.66
C PRO A 242 -21.25 4.46 -19.42
N TYR A 243 -19.97 4.79 -19.17
CA TYR A 243 -19.20 4.24 -18.06
C TYR A 243 -19.01 5.21 -16.89
N SER A 244 -19.95 6.16 -16.73
CA SER A 244 -19.95 7.14 -15.64
C SER A 244 -19.95 6.47 -14.25
N ARG A 245 -20.64 5.34 -14.09
CA ARG A 245 -20.65 4.62 -12.81
C ARG A 245 -19.28 4.03 -12.47
N MET A 246 -18.52 3.57 -13.47
CA MET A 246 -17.13 3.15 -13.26
C MET A 246 -16.22 4.35 -12.94
N ALA A 247 -16.46 5.51 -13.55
CA ALA A 247 -15.74 6.74 -13.20
C ALA A 247 -15.97 7.15 -11.74
N ASP A 248 -17.21 7.08 -11.24
CA ASP A 248 -17.49 7.29 -9.81
C ASP A 248 -16.81 6.27 -8.90
N MET A 249 -16.84 4.98 -9.27
CA MET A 249 -16.17 3.93 -8.50
C MET A 249 -14.67 4.20 -8.34
N LEU A 250 -14.03 4.87 -9.29
CA LEU A 250 -12.60 5.16 -9.27
C LEU A 250 -12.28 6.51 -8.60
N LEU A 251 -13.11 7.53 -8.79
CA LEU A 251 -12.79 8.92 -8.49
C LEU A 251 -13.50 9.48 -7.26
N ASP A 252 -14.69 8.96 -6.92
CA ASP A 252 -15.43 9.45 -5.75
C ASP A 252 -14.90 8.82 -4.44
N THR A 253 -15.22 9.48 -3.34
CA THR A 253 -15.00 8.91 -2.01
C THR A 253 -15.93 7.73 -1.78
N GLN A 254 -15.41 6.69 -1.14
CA GLN A 254 -16.16 5.50 -0.77
C GLN A 254 -16.48 5.55 0.73
N TYR A 255 -17.67 5.14 1.14
CA TYR A 255 -18.07 5.10 2.54
C TYR A 255 -18.67 3.73 2.87
N TYR A 256 -17.81 2.83 3.39
CA TYR A 256 -18.27 1.54 3.89
C TYR A 256 -18.85 1.69 5.29
N ASN A 257 -20.07 1.24 5.52
CA ASN A 257 -20.70 1.37 6.83
C ASN A 257 -20.14 0.30 7.79
N VAL A 258 -19.67 0.72 8.95
CA VAL A 258 -19.10 -0.17 9.98
C VAL A 258 -20.10 -1.17 10.57
N THR A 259 -21.41 -0.95 10.38
CA THR A 259 -22.48 -1.88 10.80
C THR A 259 -22.78 -2.96 9.75
N ASP A 260 -22.25 -2.80 8.52
CA ASP A 260 -22.35 -3.81 7.49
C ASP A 260 -21.46 -5.04 7.81
N PRO A 261 -21.64 -6.18 7.14
CA PRO A 261 -20.73 -7.32 7.29
C PRO A 261 -19.27 -6.92 7.13
N ASN A 262 -18.37 -7.62 7.82
CA ASN A 262 -16.92 -7.37 7.67
C ASN A 262 -16.52 -7.37 6.20
N PRO A 263 -15.80 -6.33 5.73
CA PRO A 263 -15.44 -6.23 4.33
C PRO A 263 -14.49 -7.37 3.92
N TYR A 264 -14.70 -7.87 2.73
CA TYR A 264 -13.86 -8.92 2.14
C TYR A 264 -12.50 -8.37 1.65
N ASP A 265 -12.46 -7.11 1.19
CA ASP A 265 -11.26 -6.46 0.66
C ASP A 265 -11.22 -4.98 1.10
N ASP A 266 -10.44 -4.15 0.37
CA ASP A 266 -10.35 -2.71 0.63
C ASP A 266 -11.72 -2.04 0.63
N THR A 267 -11.87 -1.03 1.46
CA THR A 267 -13.12 -0.27 1.61
C THR A 267 -13.06 1.11 0.97
N GLY A 268 -11.84 1.64 0.68
CA GLY A 268 -11.64 2.93 0.02
C GLY A 268 -10.43 2.95 -0.91
N TRP A 269 -10.56 3.62 -2.07
CA TRP A 269 -9.54 3.64 -3.12
C TRP A 269 -9.64 4.89 -4.03
N THR A 270 -10.02 6.02 -3.52
CA THR A 270 -10.17 7.27 -4.29
C THR A 270 -8.90 7.64 -5.06
N MET A 271 -8.91 7.51 -6.39
CA MET A 271 -7.69 7.56 -7.22
C MET A 271 -6.96 8.90 -7.14
N GLY A 272 -7.69 10.02 -7.13
CA GLY A 272 -7.05 11.34 -7.01
C GLY A 272 -6.26 11.48 -5.72
N ALA A 273 -6.84 11.03 -4.59
CA ALA A 273 -6.18 11.06 -3.28
C ALA A 273 -4.95 10.14 -3.25
N MET A 274 -5.10 8.87 -3.69
CA MET A 274 -4.01 7.89 -3.68
C MET A 274 -2.82 8.27 -4.58
N ARG A 275 -3.09 9.04 -5.64
CA ARG A 275 -2.04 9.55 -6.54
C ARG A 275 -1.53 10.94 -6.14
N ASN A 276 -2.08 11.52 -5.08
CA ASN A 276 -1.82 12.91 -4.68
C ASN A 276 -2.01 13.88 -5.87
N VAL A 277 -3.09 13.69 -6.62
CA VAL A 277 -3.52 14.50 -7.76
C VAL A 277 -4.87 15.11 -7.45
N LYS A 278 -4.92 16.45 -7.41
CA LYS A 278 -6.15 17.17 -7.13
C LYS A 278 -7.22 16.79 -8.16
N THR A 279 -8.33 16.25 -7.68
CA THR A 279 -9.49 15.88 -8.47
C THR A 279 -10.73 16.53 -7.85
N VAL A 280 -11.42 17.35 -8.62
CA VAL A 280 -12.56 18.14 -8.13
C VAL A 280 -13.86 17.50 -8.62
N ARG A 281 -14.70 17.08 -7.67
CA ARG A 281 -16.05 16.59 -7.94
C ARG A 281 -16.98 17.77 -8.21
N VAL A 282 -17.59 17.84 -9.39
CA VAL A 282 -18.42 18.97 -9.83
C VAL A 282 -19.87 18.53 -9.99
N VAL A 283 -20.77 19.12 -9.22
CA VAL A 283 -22.21 18.83 -9.28
C VAL A 283 -22.94 19.76 -10.27
N ASP A 284 -22.39 20.96 -10.50
CA ASP A 284 -22.98 21.94 -11.38
C ASP A 284 -22.97 21.49 -12.83
N LYS A 285 -24.14 21.45 -13.45
CA LYS A 285 -24.35 20.93 -14.80
C LYS A 285 -23.75 21.84 -15.88
N SER A 286 -23.46 23.11 -15.60
CA SER A 286 -22.82 24.02 -16.56
C SER A 286 -21.45 23.53 -17.02
N VAL A 287 -20.81 22.64 -16.25
CA VAL A 287 -19.57 22.00 -16.68
C VAL A 287 -19.72 21.16 -17.96
N LEU A 288 -20.93 20.68 -18.24
CA LEU A 288 -21.23 19.90 -19.47
C LEU A 288 -21.26 20.79 -20.72
N ASP A 289 -21.40 22.09 -20.56
CA ASP A 289 -21.39 23.06 -21.65
C ASP A 289 -19.98 23.60 -21.97
N VAL A 290 -18.99 23.22 -21.17
CA VAL A 290 -17.60 23.65 -21.37
C VAL A 290 -17.04 23.11 -22.69
N ASN A 291 -16.50 24.02 -23.50
CA ASN A 291 -15.83 23.62 -24.75
C ASN A 291 -14.52 22.90 -24.46
N ALA A 292 -14.52 21.59 -24.60
CA ALA A 292 -13.39 20.72 -24.37
C ALA A 292 -13.32 19.61 -25.43
N THR A 293 -12.12 19.19 -25.78
CA THR A 293 -11.89 18.19 -26.84
C THR A 293 -11.69 16.81 -26.22
N LEU A 294 -12.38 15.81 -26.75
CA LEU A 294 -12.18 14.41 -26.37
C LEU A 294 -10.75 13.92 -26.67
N LEU A 295 -10.11 13.31 -25.71
CA LEU A 295 -8.78 12.72 -25.86
C LEU A 295 -8.88 11.36 -26.58
N THR A 296 -8.31 11.28 -27.77
CA THR A 296 -8.29 10.03 -28.59
C THR A 296 -6.99 9.26 -28.47
N SER A 297 -5.94 9.87 -27.90
CA SER A 297 -4.62 9.25 -27.68
C SER A 297 -4.14 9.46 -26.25
N ASN A 298 -3.12 8.70 -25.82
CA ASN A 298 -2.53 8.89 -24.51
C ASN A 298 -1.87 10.27 -24.38
N VAL A 299 -2.05 10.85 -23.21
CA VAL A 299 -1.37 12.09 -22.83
C VAL A 299 0.08 11.76 -22.47
N LYS A 300 1.00 12.48 -23.06
CA LYS A 300 2.43 12.48 -22.67
C LYS A 300 2.81 13.90 -22.27
N VAL A 301 3.41 14.04 -21.09
CA VAL A 301 4.03 15.28 -20.64
C VAL A 301 5.43 15.34 -21.22
N THR A 302 5.74 16.38 -21.98
CA THR A 302 7.08 16.62 -22.50
C THR A 302 7.81 17.57 -21.57
N GLY A 303 8.95 17.16 -21.06
CA GLY A 303 9.77 18.00 -20.21
C GLY A 303 10.56 19.05 -21.01
N ALA A 304 11.17 19.98 -20.29
CA ALA A 304 11.97 21.03 -20.90
C ALA A 304 13.16 21.41 -20.02
N LEU A 305 14.32 21.63 -20.65
CA LEU A 305 15.50 22.21 -20.04
C LEU A 305 15.71 23.63 -20.60
N SER A 306 15.51 24.62 -19.74
CA SER A 306 15.63 26.05 -20.07
C SER A 306 16.91 26.68 -19.47
N GLY A 307 17.14 27.97 -19.73
CA GLY A 307 18.27 28.74 -19.19
C GLY A 307 19.52 28.73 -20.10
N PRO A 308 20.60 29.41 -19.66
CA PRO A 308 21.79 29.64 -20.47
C PRO A 308 22.51 28.34 -20.86
N SER A 309 23.14 28.33 -22.01
CA SER A 309 23.90 27.18 -22.52
C SER A 309 25.16 26.88 -21.69
N ASN A 310 25.71 27.88 -21.03
CA ASN A 310 26.88 27.83 -20.14
C ASN A 310 26.50 27.90 -18.67
N ALA A 311 25.37 27.30 -18.30
CA ALA A 311 24.90 27.28 -16.93
C ALA A 311 25.91 26.66 -15.97
N VAL A 312 26.08 27.27 -14.78
CA VAL A 312 26.95 26.74 -13.71
C VAL A 312 26.29 25.58 -12.95
N ALA A 313 24.98 25.52 -13.01
CA ALA A 313 24.21 24.38 -12.48
C ALA A 313 22.84 24.27 -13.16
N TYR A 314 22.22 23.11 -13.00
CA TYR A 314 20.84 22.83 -13.40
C TYR A 314 20.01 22.47 -12.18
N VAL A 315 18.80 22.99 -12.10
CA VAL A 315 17.90 22.80 -10.97
C VAL A 315 16.59 22.18 -11.44
N ILE A 316 16.15 21.12 -10.75
CA ILE A 316 14.86 20.45 -10.98
C ILE A 316 14.06 20.49 -9.68
N ASN A 317 12.83 21.01 -9.75
CA ASN A 317 11.97 21.07 -8.58
C ASN A 317 11.53 19.66 -8.14
N HIS A 318 11.62 19.39 -6.85
CA HIS A 318 11.10 18.15 -6.27
C HIS A 318 9.59 18.31 -6.01
N ASN A 319 8.78 17.81 -6.93
CA ASN A 319 7.32 17.85 -6.86
C ASN A 319 6.69 16.47 -6.59
N THR A 320 7.50 15.48 -6.23
CA THR A 320 7.13 14.07 -6.01
C THR A 320 6.55 13.33 -7.23
N ASP A 321 6.70 13.85 -8.46
CA ASP A 321 6.47 13.04 -9.65
C ASP A 321 7.43 11.84 -9.67
N ASN A 322 6.92 10.63 -9.85
CA ASN A 322 7.69 9.39 -9.69
C ASN A 322 8.82 9.25 -10.71
N THR A 323 8.75 9.95 -11.84
CA THR A 323 9.80 10.01 -12.84
C THR A 323 11.10 10.69 -12.35
N LEU A 324 11.08 11.44 -11.25
CA LEU A 324 12.29 11.96 -10.60
C LEU A 324 13.20 10.83 -10.10
N ALA A 325 12.63 9.74 -9.59
CA ALA A 325 13.43 8.57 -9.22
C ALA A 325 14.08 7.93 -10.45
N THR A 326 13.29 7.73 -11.52
CA THR A 326 13.83 7.27 -12.81
C THR A 326 14.95 8.14 -13.32
N PHE A 327 14.80 9.47 -13.24
CA PHE A 327 15.80 10.45 -13.65
C PHE A 327 17.12 10.26 -12.89
N ARG A 328 17.06 10.09 -11.56
CA ARG A 328 18.26 9.86 -10.74
C ARG A 328 19.01 8.58 -11.11
N PHE A 329 18.30 7.48 -11.26
CA PHE A 329 18.91 6.19 -11.59
C PHE A 329 19.40 6.10 -13.04
N ARG A 330 18.69 6.73 -13.99
CA ARG A 330 19.12 6.82 -15.41
C ARG A 330 20.44 7.59 -15.56
N LEU A 331 20.63 8.60 -14.73
CA LEU A 331 21.83 9.45 -14.72
C LEU A 331 22.71 9.14 -13.50
N LYS A 332 22.93 7.86 -13.22
CA LYS A 332 23.68 7.39 -12.04
C LYS A 332 25.09 7.95 -11.91
N ASP A 333 25.76 8.22 -13.05
CA ASP A 333 27.13 8.70 -13.10
C ASP A 333 27.22 10.26 -13.01
N VAL A 334 26.08 10.95 -13.00
CA VAL A 334 26.01 12.41 -12.80
C VAL A 334 25.89 12.70 -11.31
N LYS A 335 26.78 13.55 -10.80
CA LYS A 335 26.72 14.03 -9.40
C LYS A 335 25.57 15.00 -9.24
N MET A 336 24.68 14.71 -8.30
CA MET A 336 23.51 15.51 -7.98
C MET A 336 23.41 15.71 -6.47
N SER A 337 22.87 16.85 -6.05
CA SER A 337 22.63 17.16 -4.65
C SER A 337 21.15 17.47 -4.42
N ALA A 338 20.63 17.18 -3.23
CA ALA A 338 19.33 17.62 -2.77
C ALA A 338 19.43 18.90 -1.95
N ALA A 339 18.51 19.84 -2.15
CA ALA A 339 18.38 21.03 -1.32
C ALA A 339 17.75 20.68 0.03
N GLU A 340 18.39 21.10 1.14
CA GLU A 340 17.89 20.82 2.51
C GLU A 340 16.76 21.75 2.95
N ASP A 341 16.57 22.87 2.26
CA ASP A 341 15.50 23.83 2.47
C ASP A 341 14.87 24.25 1.13
N SER A 342 13.68 24.82 1.18
CA SER A 342 13.07 25.45 0.02
C SER A 342 13.77 26.77 -0.31
N PHE A 343 13.85 27.12 -1.60
CA PHE A 343 14.52 28.34 -2.08
C PHE A 343 13.84 28.89 -3.33
N LYS A 344 14.27 30.08 -3.77
CA LYS A 344 13.77 30.73 -4.98
C LYS A 344 14.86 30.97 -6.00
N ILE A 345 14.50 30.89 -7.28
CA ILE A 345 15.30 31.39 -8.42
C ILE A 345 14.39 32.33 -9.20
N GLY A 346 14.68 33.65 -9.15
CA GLY A 346 13.72 34.65 -9.59
C GLY A 346 12.42 34.55 -8.82
N GLU A 347 11.29 34.48 -9.52
CA GLU A 347 9.97 34.30 -8.93
C GLU A 347 9.61 32.83 -8.68
N GLN A 348 10.39 31.88 -9.21
CA GLN A 348 10.06 30.46 -9.10
C GLN A 348 10.48 29.90 -7.75
N GLN A 349 9.52 29.24 -7.06
CA GLN A 349 9.77 28.51 -5.82
C GLN A 349 10.22 27.07 -6.10
N PHE A 350 11.23 26.62 -5.36
CA PHE A 350 11.73 25.24 -5.35
C PHE A 350 11.53 24.62 -3.97
N ASN A 351 11.05 23.41 -3.95
CA ASN A 351 10.78 22.67 -2.70
C ASN A 351 12.06 22.11 -2.08
N THR A 352 11.99 21.78 -0.80
CA THR A 352 12.98 20.89 -0.14
C THR A 352 13.17 19.62 -0.94
N GLY A 353 14.41 19.16 -1.07
CA GLY A 353 14.76 18.00 -1.88
C GLY A 353 14.95 18.29 -3.37
N SER A 354 14.73 19.53 -3.85
CA SER A 354 14.99 19.88 -5.25
C SER A 354 16.41 19.54 -5.67
N PHE A 355 16.55 18.97 -6.87
CA PHE A 355 17.84 18.49 -7.37
C PHE A 355 18.66 19.67 -7.88
N ILE A 356 19.89 19.77 -7.41
CA ILE A 356 20.89 20.75 -7.85
C ILE A 356 22.06 19.99 -8.46
N ILE A 357 22.28 20.19 -9.77
CA ILE A 357 23.25 19.47 -10.58
C ILE A 357 24.30 20.49 -11.05
N LYS A 358 25.42 20.54 -10.36
CA LYS A 358 26.48 21.49 -10.66
C LYS A 358 27.22 21.08 -11.93
N GLN A 359 27.65 22.06 -12.76
CA GLN A 359 28.55 21.78 -13.88
C GLN A 359 29.92 21.31 -13.37
N GLU A 360 30.41 21.94 -12.30
CA GLU A 360 31.63 21.54 -11.63
C GLU A 360 31.55 20.11 -11.07
N GLY A 361 32.56 19.29 -11.38
CA GLY A 361 32.61 17.89 -10.98
C GLY A 361 31.75 16.94 -11.80
N ASN A 362 31.10 17.44 -12.85
CA ASN A 362 30.35 16.67 -13.84
C ASN A 362 30.99 16.80 -15.25
N PRO A 363 30.63 15.93 -16.20
CA PRO A 363 31.17 15.98 -17.57
C PRO A 363 30.88 17.31 -18.26
N ALA A 364 31.79 17.76 -19.14
CA ALA A 364 31.66 19.02 -19.89
C ALA A 364 30.37 19.08 -20.74
N ASN A 365 29.89 17.94 -21.21
CA ASN A 365 28.63 17.78 -21.97
C ASN A 365 27.41 17.54 -21.08
N LEU A 366 27.42 18.00 -19.82
CA LEU A 366 26.33 17.73 -18.85
C LEU A 366 24.97 18.12 -19.40
N ARG A 367 24.79 19.29 -20.02
CA ARG A 367 23.53 19.72 -20.63
C ARG A 367 22.99 18.67 -21.63
N GLN A 368 23.87 18.15 -22.49
CA GLN A 368 23.53 17.16 -23.51
C GLN A 368 23.08 15.80 -22.89
N LEU A 369 23.60 15.49 -21.69
CA LEU A 369 23.17 14.31 -20.94
C LEU A 369 21.80 14.50 -20.26
N LEU A 370 21.56 15.72 -19.72
CA LEU A 370 20.33 16.04 -18.97
C LEU A 370 19.12 16.23 -19.90
N GLU A 371 19.28 16.91 -21.01
CA GLU A 371 18.17 17.38 -21.86
C GLU A 371 17.28 16.23 -22.38
N PRO A 372 17.81 15.11 -22.92
CA PRO A 372 16.99 13.98 -23.32
C PRO A 372 16.21 13.34 -22.14
N ALA A 373 16.87 13.19 -20.99
CA ALA A 373 16.25 12.59 -19.81
C ALA A 373 15.12 13.49 -19.25
N VAL A 374 15.37 14.79 -19.15
CA VAL A 374 14.38 15.79 -18.72
C VAL A 374 13.17 15.78 -19.65
N THR A 375 13.42 15.81 -20.98
CA THR A 375 12.36 15.85 -22.01
C THR A 375 11.49 14.59 -21.98
N ASP A 376 12.14 13.42 -21.95
CA ASP A 376 11.44 12.11 -21.99
C ASP A 376 10.62 11.86 -20.74
N LEU A 377 11.14 12.24 -19.57
CA LEU A 377 10.52 12.02 -18.26
C LEU A 377 9.50 13.09 -17.84
N GLY A 378 9.26 14.09 -18.70
CA GLY A 378 8.28 15.14 -18.42
C GLY A 378 8.71 16.14 -17.34
N LEU A 379 10.01 16.22 -17.04
CA LEU A 379 10.55 17.07 -15.99
C LEU A 379 10.83 18.50 -16.50
N LYS A 380 10.88 19.45 -15.58
CA LYS A 380 11.29 20.84 -15.88
C LYS A 380 12.62 21.13 -15.19
N ALA A 381 13.66 21.39 -15.97
CA ALA A 381 14.97 21.78 -15.48
C ALA A 381 15.30 23.20 -15.90
N ILE A 382 15.95 23.95 -15.01
CA ILE A 382 16.39 25.33 -15.27
C ILE A 382 17.90 25.40 -15.11
N GLY A 383 18.61 25.79 -16.17
CA GLY A 383 20.01 26.17 -16.09
C GLY A 383 20.17 27.56 -15.45
N VAL A 384 21.13 27.69 -14.53
CA VAL A 384 21.40 28.93 -13.80
C VAL A 384 22.86 29.38 -13.99
N ASP A 385 23.09 30.65 -13.95
CA ASP A 385 24.41 31.28 -14.03
C ASP A 385 25.05 31.54 -12.67
N LYS A 386 24.27 31.37 -11.59
CA LYS A 386 24.69 31.47 -10.20
C LYS A 386 24.10 30.33 -9.38
N LEU A 387 24.92 29.70 -8.53
CA LEU A 387 24.45 28.65 -7.62
C LEU A 387 23.41 29.19 -6.64
N PRO A 388 22.30 28.42 -6.40
CA PRO A 388 21.36 28.78 -5.35
C PRO A 388 22.02 28.79 -3.97
N THR A 389 21.65 29.77 -3.15
CA THR A 389 22.15 29.89 -1.79
C THR A 389 21.28 29.04 -0.86
N VAL A 390 21.54 27.74 -0.86
CA VAL A 390 20.82 26.76 -0.03
C VAL A 390 21.80 25.68 0.38
N LYS A 391 21.63 25.15 1.60
CA LYS A 391 22.38 23.97 2.07
C LYS A 391 21.99 22.74 1.27
N THR A 392 22.95 21.91 0.92
CA THR A 392 22.73 20.71 0.11
C THR A 392 23.54 19.53 0.63
N HIS A 393 23.05 18.32 0.40
CA HIS A 393 23.81 17.08 0.53
C HIS A 393 23.73 16.27 -0.77
N GLU A 394 24.62 15.31 -0.91
CA GLU A 394 24.68 14.47 -2.12
C GLU A 394 23.49 13.50 -2.18
N LEU A 395 22.89 13.37 -3.36
CA LEU A 395 21.87 12.36 -3.66
C LEU A 395 22.56 11.07 -4.11
N ALA A 396 22.41 10.03 -3.33
CA ALA A 396 22.98 8.72 -3.63
C ALA A 396 22.32 8.02 -4.83
N VAL A 397 22.99 7.00 -5.35
CA VAL A 397 22.41 5.95 -6.21
C VAL A 397 22.62 4.64 -5.48
N PRO A 398 21.72 4.27 -4.57
CA PRO A 398 21.91 3.10 -3.72
C PRO A 398 21.80 1.79 -4.49
N ARG A 399 22.54 0.77 -4.04
CA ARG A 399 22.33 -0.62 -4.41
C ARG A 399 21.17 -1.17 -3.57
N ILE A 400 20.02 -1.33 -4.22
CA ILE A 400 18.77 -1.70 -3.56
C ILE A 400 18.56 -3.22 -3.66
N ALA A 401 18.13 -3.85 -2.57
CA ALA A 401 17.57 -5.19 -2.60
C ALA A 401 16.11 -5.17 -2.13
N ILE A 402 15.25 -5.94 -2.82
CA ILE A 402 13.88 -6.25 -2.39
C ILE A 402 13.89 -7.66 -1.82
N VAL A 403 13.49 -7.77 -0.56
CA VAL A 403 13.50 -9.03 0.22
C VAL A 403 12.17 -9.75 0.05
N HIS A 404 12.23 -11.07 -0.17
CA HIS A 404 11.07 -11.94 -0.19
C HIS A 404 11.20 -13.12 0.77
N THR A 405 10.08 -13.71 1.11
CA THR A 405 9.98 -15.05 1.70
C THR A 405 9.48 -16.04 0.64
N TRP A 406 9.72 -17.35 0.83
CA TRP A 406 9.35 -18.34 -0.19
C TRP A 406 7.84 -18.63 -0.28
N THR A 407 7.07 -18.26 0.73
CA THR A 407 5.66 -18.66 0.86
C THR A 407 4.68 -17.49 0.82
N ASN A 408 5.15 -16.24 0.81
CA ASN A 408 4.30 -15.05 0.88
C ASN A 408 4.87 -13.93 -0.02
N THR A 409 4.60 -14.04 -1.31
CA THR A 409 5.21 -13.21 -2.37
C THR A 409 4.25 -12.23 -3.04
N GLN A 410 2.96 -12.22 -2.68
CA GLN A 410 1.96 -11.39 -3.36
C GLN A 410 2.23 -9.89 -3.23
N ASN A 411 2.56 -9.41 -2.02
CA ASN A 411 2.77 -7.98 -1.80
C ASN A 411 4.09 -7.50 -2.39
N GLU A 412 5.16 -8.30 -2.31
CA GLU A 412 6.46 -7.90 -2.86
C GLU A 412 6.42 -7.77 -4.38
N GLY A 413 5.56 -8.52 -5.05
CA GLY A 413 5.35 -8.40 -6.48
C GLY A 413 4.87 -7.01 -6.91
N TRP A 414 4.10 -6.31 -6.08
CA TRP A 414 3.70 -4.93 -6.35
C TRP A 414 4.87 -3.96 -6.25
N PHE A 415 5.80 -4.18 -5.33
CA PHE A 415 7.03 -3.39 -5.26
C PHE A 415 7.89 -3.61 -6.50
N ARG A 416 8.09 -4.86 -6.90
CA ARG A 416 8.87 -5.20 -8.09
C ARG A 416 8.32 -4.57 -9.36
N ILE A 417 7.01 -4.67 -9.59
CA ILE A 417 6.41 -4.09 -10.80
C ILE A 417 6.58 -2.57 -10.87
N GLU A 418 6.57 -1.87 -9.71
CA GLU A 418 6.82 -0.43 -9.69
C GLU A 418 8.27 -0.09 -9.99
N PHE A 419 9.21 -0.83 -9.43
CA PHE A 419 10.62 -0.65 -9.72
C PHE A 419 10.93 -0.93 -11.19
N ASP A 420 10.35 -2.00 -11.76
CA ASP A 420 10.49 -2.34 -13.20
C ASP A 420 9.90 -1.22 -14.08
N ARG A 421 8.70 -0.73 -13.78
CA ARG A 421 8.04 0.35 -14.53
C ARG A 421 8.83 1.66 -14.49
N LEU A 422 9.35 2.00 -13.33
CA LEU A 422 10.17 3.21 -13.12
C LEU A 422 11.63 3.01 -13.52
N GLN A 423 12.00 1.83 -14.01
CA GLN A 423 13.37 1.50 -14.43
C GLN A 423 14.40 1.72 -13.29
N ILE A 424 13.99 1.41 -12.07
CA ILE A 424 14.86 1.50 -10.89
C ILE A 424 15.50 0.14 -10.67
N PRO A 425 16.83 0.02 -10.75
CA PRO A 425 17.50 -1.26 -10.59
C PRO A 425 17.41 -1.76 -9.13
N TYR A 426 17.17 -3.05 -8.97
CA TYR A 426 17.17 -3.73 -7.69
C TYR A 426 17.68 -5.17 -7.84
N THR A 427 18.10 -5.75 -6.73
CA THR A 427 18.37 -7.19 -6.62
C THR A 427 17.25 -7.84 -5.83
N TYR A 428 16.65 -8.90 -6.38
CA TYR A 428 15.64 -9.69 -5.70
C TYR A 428 16.31 -10.76 -4.85
N ILE A 429 16.11 -10.75 -3.54
CA ILE A 429 16.77 -11.64 -2.61
C ILE A 429 15.80 -12.30 -1.63
N SER A 430 16.03 -13.57 -1.32
CA SER A 430 15.28 -14.26 -0.27
C SER A 430 15.81 -13.93 1.14
N ASP A 431 15.01 -14.24 2.14
CA ASP A 431 15.40 -14.29 3.55
C ASP A 431 16.59 -15.22 3.80
N HIS A 432 16.75 -16.27 2.98
CA HIS A 432 17.93 -17.14 3.00
C HIS A 432 19.23 -16.42 2.59
N VAL A 433 19.15 -15.46 1.66
CA VAL A 433 20.33 -14.65 1.29
C VAL A 433 20.80 -13.81 2.49
N ILE A 434 19.85 -13.24 3.24
CA ILE A 434 20.18 -12.50 4.48
C ILE A 434 20.85 -13.42 5.49
N ARG A 435 20.30 -14.64 5.69
CA ARG A 435 20.88 -15.65 6.57
C ARG A 435 22.32 -16.01 6.22
N ASN A 436 22.59 -16.17 4.94
CA ASN A 436 23.84 -16.74 4.43
C ASN A 436 24.91 -15.69 4.05
N THR A 437 24.62 -14.39 4.22
CA THR A 437 25.53 -13.30 3.82
C THR A 437 25.95 -12.46 5.04
N PRO A 438 27.07 -12.75 5.68
CA PRO A 438 27.54 -12.02 6.88
C PRO A 438 27.87 -10.54 6.63
N ASN A 439 28.22 -10.17 5.39
CA ASN A 439 28.63 -8.83 5.00
C ASN A 439 27.67 -8.23 3.95
N LEU A 440 26.38 -8.14 4.29
CA LEU A 440 25.35 -7.56 3.40
C LEU A 440 25.72 -6.17 2.90
N ARG A 441 26.40 -5.36 3.72
CA ARG A 441 26.77 -3.96 3.37
C ARG A 441 27.75 -3.86 2.19
N GLU A 442 28.53 -4.90 1.91
CA GLU A 442 29.40 -4.96 0.74
C GLU A 442 28.61 -5.04 -0.57
N LYS A 443 27.40 -5.60 -0.53
CA LYS A 443 26.52 -5.83 -1.68
C LYS A 443 25.42 -4.78 -1.83
N PHE A 444 24.86 -4.33 -0.71
CA PHE A 444 23.66 -3.51 -0.67
C PHE A 444 23.83 -2.27 0.21
N ASP A 445 23.12 -1.22 -0.15
CA ASP A 445 23.00 0.01 0.60
C ASP A 445 21.62 0.11 1.28
N VAL A 446 20.59 -0.41 0.61
CA VAL A 446 19.20 -0.38 1.05
C VAL A 446 18.59 -1.77 0.91
N LEU A 447 17.98 -2.26 1.99
CA LEU A 447 17.13 -3.45 1.99
C LEU A 447 15.68 -3.02 2.21
N ILE A 448 14.80 -3.36 1.27
CA ILE A 448 13.36 -3.11 1.37
C ILE A 448 12.68 -4.45 1.64
N PHE A 449 11.96 -4.56 2.75
CA PHE A 449 11.19 -5.74 3.05
C PHE A 449 9.69 -5.42 2.99
N PRO A 450 9.03 -5.77 1.88
CA PRO A 450 7.59 -5.59 1.67
C PRO A 450 6.74 -6.34 2.69
N PRO A 451 5.43 -6.03 2.82
CA PRO A 451 4.56 -6.69 3.77
C PRO A 451 4.46 -8.20 3.53
N VAL A 452 4.60 -8.97 4.58
CA VAL A 452 4.29 -10.41 4.61
C VAL A 452 3.34 -10.71 5.77
N GLY A 453 2.62 -11.82 5.70
CA GLY A 453 1.76 -12.28 6.78
C GLY A 453 2.56 -12.91 7.93
N GLY A 454 1.90 -13.10 9.09
CA GLY A 454 2.48 -13.70 10.27
C GLY A 454 3.03 -12.70 11.28
N ASN A 455 4.15 -13.04 11.92
CA ASN A 455 4.85 -12.22 12.92
C ASN A 455 6.37 -12.39 12.76
N ALA A 456 7.17 -11.65 13.53
CA ALA A 456 8.63 -11.72 13.47
C ALA A 456 9.16 -13.16 13.60
N GLN A 457 8.66 -13.91 14.56
CA GLN A 457 9.09 -15.28 14.79
C GLN A 457 8.81 -16.19 13.59
N SER A 458 7.64 -16.06 12.95
CA SER A 458 7.28 -16.86 11.76
C SER A 458 8.14 -16.52 10.54
N ILE A 459 8.59 -15.28 10.39
CA ILE A 459 9.50 -14.87 9.32
C ILE A 459 10.90 -15.37 9.61
N VAL A 460 11.37 -15.19 10.85
CA VAL A 460 12.73 -15.60 11.25
C VAL A 460 12.90 -17.12 11.22
N ASN A 461 11.93 -17.87 11.71
CA ASN A 461 11.97 -19.33 11.72
C ASN A 461 11.62 -19.95 10.35
N GLY A 462 10.74 -19.29 9.58
CA GLY A 462 10.23 -19.81 8.32
C GLY A 462 9.49 -21.14 8.45
N MET A 463 9.46 -21.91 7.36
CA MET A 463 8.86 -23.25 7.36
C MET A 463 9.68 -24.22 8.21
N PRO A 464 9.02 -25.10 9.01
CA PRO A 464 9.74 -26.09 9.82
C PRO A 464 10.63 -27.02 8.99
N MET A 465 11.84 -27.28 9.47
CA MET A 465 12.83 -28.17 8.84
C MET A 465 12.50 -29.66 9.08
N ARG A 466 11.25 -30.08 8.87
CA ARG A 466 10.77 -31.46 9.03
C ARG A 466 10.55 -32.12 7.68
N GLY A 467 10.89 -33.40 7.54
CA GLY A 467 10.76 -34.18 6.30
C GLY A 467 11.83 -33.82 5.26
N GLU A 468 11.54 -34.15 4.00
CA GLU A 468 12.43 -33.92 2.87
C GLU A 468 12.54 -32.46 2.49
N ALA A 469 13.61 -32.06 1.83
CA ALA A 469 13.79 -30.73 1.27
C ALA A 469 12.67 -30.38 0.28
N ILE A 470 12.22 -29.14 0.29
CA ILE A 470 11.18 -28.63 -0.62
C ILE A 470 11.86 -27.68 -1.61
N PRO A 471 12.21 -28.15 -2.81
CA PRO A 471 12.90 -27.31 -3.78
C PRO A 471 11.96 -26.31 -4.46
N TRP A 472 12.48 -25.11 -4.74
CA TRP A 472 11.87 -24.11 -5.61
C TRP A 472 12.86 -23.79 -6.73
N LYS A 473 12.93 -24.67 -7.74
CA LYS A 473 13.85 -24.54 -8.88
C LYS A 473 13.31 -25.27 -10.10
N ALA A 474 13.85 -24.96 -11.27
CA ALA A 474 13.54 -25.68 -12.48
C ALA A 474 13.88 -27.18 -12.35
N SER A 475 12.98 -28.02 -12.84
CA SER A 475 13.14 -29.47 -12.91
C SER A 475 12.40 -30.01 -14.14
N ALA A 476 12.54 -31.30 -14.43
CA ALA A 476 11.79 -31.94 -15.50
C ALA A 476 10.26 -31.84 -15.30
N LEU A 477 9.79 -31.83 -14.04
CA LEU A 477 8.37 -31.69 -13.69
C LEU A 477 7.93 -30.21 -13.60
N THR A 478 8.84 -29.28 -13.38
CA THR A 478 8.58 -27.87 -13.18
C THR A 478 9.51 -26.99 -14.02
N PRO A 479 9.49 -27.13 -15.36
CA PRO A 479 10.46 -26.45 -16.23
C PRO A 479 10.32 -24.91 -16.19
N ASN A 480 9.11 -24.39 -15.95
CA ASN A 480 8.85 -22.95 -15.88
C ASN A 480 9.37 -22.28 -14.60
N MET A 481 9.72 -23.05 -13.57
CA MET A 481 10.31 -22.49 -12.35
C MET A 481 11.68 -21.84 -12.61
N GLY A 482 12.37 -22.20 -13.67
CA GLY A 482 13.62 -21.56 -14.11
C GLY A 482 13.47 -20.09 -14.51
N MET A 483 12.25 -19.62 -14.72
CA MET A 483 11.93 -18.20 -14.98
C MET A 483 11.76 -17.40 -13.69
N SER A 484 11.72 -18.04 -12.53
CA SER A 484 11.70 -17.34 -11.24
C SER A 484 13.02 -16.58 -11.04
N PRO A 485 13.00 -15.33 -10.58
CA PRO A 485 14.22 -14.54 -10.36
C PRO A 485 15.11 -15.10 -9.25
N ASP A 486 14.57 -15.90 -8.33
CA ASP A 486 15.31 -16.57 -7.27
C ASP A 486 14.90 -18.05 -7.19
N GLN A 487 15.85 -18.92 -6.83
CA GLN A 487 15.67 -20.36 -6.74
C GLN A 487 16.42 -20.91 -5.51
N THR A 488 15.91 -22.03 -4.98
CA THR A 488 16.53 -22.72 -3.85
C THR A 488 16.35 -24.24 -3.96
N ASP A 489 17.29 -25.00 -3.43
CA ASP A 489 17.13 -26.44 -3.24
C ASP A 489 16.19 -26.79 -2.09
N ASP A 490 15.98 -25.86 -1.16
CA ASP A 490 15.08 -26.04 -0.02
C ASP A 490 14.53 -24.70 0.44
N MET A 491 13.23 -24.48 0.30
CA MET A 491 12.57 -23.26 0.73
C MET A 491 12.21 -23.24 2.23
N ARG A 492 12.53 -24.30 2.98
CA ARG A 492 12.28 -24.37 4.41
C ARG A 492 13.31 -23.56 5.21
N GLY A 493 12.92 -23.24 6.44
CA GLY A 493 13.65 -22.32 7.27
C GLY A 493 13.48 -20.89 6.77
N GLY A 494 13.69 -19.93 7.64
CA GLY A 494 13.61 -18.52 7.32
C GLY A 494 14.98 -17.85 7.41
N MET A 495 14.93 -16.57 7.76
CA MET A 495 16.12 -15.75 7.99
C MET A 495 17.02 -16.31 9.10
N THR A 496 16.46 -16.97 10.11
CA THR A 496 17.10 -17.45 11.35
C THR A 496 17.71 -16.32 12.20
N VAL A 497 18.13 -16.63 13.42
CA VAL A 497 18.82 -15.66 14.30
C VAL A 497 20.15 -15.19 13.67
N ALA A 498 20.83 -16.06 12.91
CA ALA A 498 22.03 -15.65 12.18
C ALA A 498 21.76 -14.56 11.14
N GLY A 499 20.64 -14.65 10.42
CA GLY A 499 20.21 -13.61 9.50
C GLY A 499 19.81 -12.31 10.21
N VAL A 500 19.19 -12.40 11.39
CA VAL A 500 18.89 -11.20 12.22
C VAL A 500 20.21 -10.51 12.63
N ALA A 501 21.22 -11.27 13.05
CA ALA A 501 22.53 -10.71 13.38
C ALA A 501 23.24 -10.09 12.16
N ASN A 502 23.15 -10.71 10.99
CA ASN A 502 23.66 -10.14 9.74
C ASN A 502 22.95 -8.85 9.36
N LEU A 503 21.63 -8.79 9.55
CA LEU A 503 20.82 -7.62 9.33
C LEU A 503 21.18 -6.47 10.29
N GLN A 504 21.34 -6.77 11.58
CA GLN A 504 21.82 -5.79 12.57
C GLN A 504 23.18 -5.21 12.17
N LYS A 505 24.14 -6.08 11.84
CA LYS A 505 25.47 -5.67 11.37
C LYS A 505 25.40 -4.82 10.09
N PHE A 506 24.50 -5.15 9.17
CA PHE A 506 24.26 -4.36 7.95
C PHE A 506 23.85 -2.92 8.29
N ILE A 507 22.89 -2.77 9.20
CA ILE A 507 22.37 -1.46 9.59
C ILE A 507 23.44 -0.68 10.35
N GLU A 508 24.08 -1.28 11.37
CA GLU A 508 25.13 -0.64 12.17
C GLU A 508 26.28 -0.12 11.32
N ASN A 509 26.54 -0.76 10.18
CA ASN A 509 27.58 -0.38 9.21
C ASN A 509 27.09 0.63 8.13
N GLY A 510 25.96 1.32 8.36
CA GLY A 510 25.47 2.38 7.49
C GLY A 510 24.51 1.89 6.40
N GLY A 511 23.91 0.71 6.56
CA GLY A 511 22.83 0.25 5.69
C GLY A 511 21.47 0.83 6.11
N LEU A 512 20.57 0.99 5.16
CA LEU A 512 19.19 1.34 5.40
C LEU A 512 18.31 0.09 5.30
N PHE A 513 17.57 -0.20 6.36
CA PHE A 513 16.54 -1.24 6.38
C PHE A 513 15.14 -0.62 6.40
N ILE A 514 14.37 -0.83 5.34
CA ILE A 514 12.98 -0.36 5.22
C ILE A 514 12.04 -1.51 5.48
N THR A 515 11.17 -1.35 6.48
CA THR A 515 10.14 -2.34 6.85
C THR A 515 8.76 -1.79 6.57
N ILE A 516 7.88 -2.65 6.04
CA ILE A 516 6.52 -2.26 5.70
C ILE A 516 5.53 -3.25 6.32
N GLY A 517 4.57 -2.71 7.08
CA GLY A 517 3.55 -3.51 7.75
C GLY A 517 4.02 -4.14 9.08
N SER A 518 3.10 -4.76 9.78
CA SER A 518 3.26 -5.19 11.17
C SER A 518 4.31 -6.28 11.35
N ALA A 519 4.19 -7.39 10.59
CA ALA A 519 5.04 -8.57 10.78
C ALA A 519 6.51 -8.29 10.48
N VAL A 520 6.80 -7.48 9.46
CA VAL A 520 8.18 -7.13 9.10
C VAL A 520 8.76 -6.11 10.08
N SER A 521 7.97 -5.09 10.47
CA SER A 521 8.41 -4.08 11.44
C SER A 521 8.62 -4.66 12.84
N SER A 522 7.97 -5.77 13.18
CA SER A 522 8.22 -6.44 14.46
C SER A 522 9.60 -7.10 14.55
N ILE A 523 10.25 -7.41 13.43
CA ILE A 523 11.62 -8.00 13.46
C ILE A 523 12.62 -7.07 14.16
N PRO A 524 12.87 -5.82 13.72
CA PRO A 524 13.83 -4.96 14.40
C PRO A 524 13.40 -4.55 15.80
N ILE A 525 12.10 -4.58 16.12
CA ILE A 525 11.57 -4.26 17.45
C ILE A 525 11.79 -5.44 18.43
N GLU A 526 11.30 -6.63 18.07
CA GLU A 526 11.30 -7.79 18.97
C GLU A 526 12.69 -8.39 19.16
N TYR A 527 13.58 -8.28 18.15
CA TYR A 527 14.97 -8.72 18.27
C TYR A 527 15.93 -7.63 18.76
N GLY A 528 15.41 -6.48 19.23
CA GLY A 528 16.18 -5.44 19.88
C GLY A 528 17.14 -4.65 18.99
N ILE A 529 16.96 -4.67 17.67
CA ILE A 529 17.75 -3.86 16.73
C ILE A 529 17.40 -2.38 16.91
N THR A 530 16.13 -2.07 17.14
CA THR A 530 15.65 -0.70 17.36
C THR A 530 15.19 -0.48 18.80
N ALA A 531 15.31 0.75 19.29
CA ALA A 531 14.83 1.17 20.59
C ALA A 531 13.80 2.30 20.48
N GLY A 532 12.92 2.43 21.45
CA GLY A 532 11.97 3.54 21.54
C GLY A 532 10.77 3.47 20.60
N VAL A 533 10.57 2.37 19.89
CA VAL A 533 9.38 2.09 19.05
C VAL A 533 8.76 0.79 19.50
N THR A 534 7.43 0.77 19.61
CA THR A 534 6.64 -0.45 19.87
C THR A 534 5.43 -0.50 18.93
N ILE A 535 4.85 -1.69 18.77
CA ILE A 535 3.58 -1.90 18.07
C ILE A 535 2.51 -2.19 19.11
N GLN A 536 1.45 -1.40 19.10
CA GLN A 536 0.29 -1.61 19.95
C GLN A 536 -0.79 -2.40 19.24
N GLN A 537 -1.53 -3.20 20.00
CA GLN A 537 -2.74 -3.85 19.53
C GLN A 537 -3.91 -2.87 19.55
N ALA A 538 -4.71 -2.90 18.52
CA ALA A 538 -5.98 -2.18 18.49
C ALA A 538 -7.04 -2.95 19.30
N ASP A 539 -7.88 -2.22 20.04
CA ASP A 539 -9.02 -2.77 20.78
C ASP A 539 -10.34 -2.59 19.99
N LYS A 540 -10.60 -1.37 19.55
CA LYS A 540 -11.86 -0.96 18.89
C LYS A 540 -11.68 -0.49 17.46
N LEU A 541 -10.45 -0.30 17.00
CA LEU A 541 -10.17 0.19 15.66
C LEU A 541 -10.68 -0.78 14.61
N GLN A 542 -11.48 -0.27 13.69
CA GLN A 542 -11.82 -0.92 12.43
C GLN A 542 -11.44 0.01 11.29
N ALA A 543 -10.38 -0.36 10.58
CA ALA A 543 -9.74 0.45 9.54
C ALA A 543 -9.21 -0.49 8.45
N ARG A 544 -10.10 -0.96 7.56
CA ARG A 544 -9.74 -1.99 6.58
C ARG A 544 -9.60 -1.41 5.19
N GLY A 545 -8.34 -1.31 4.70
CA GLY A 545 -8.05 -0.91 3.36
C GLY A 545 -8.71 0.41 2.98
N SER A 546 -8.30 1.50 3.63
CA SER A 546 -8.93 2.81 3.52
C SER A 546 -7.87 3.90 3.34
N ILE A 547 -8.30 5.06 2.89
CA ILE A 547 -7.45 6.23 2.70
C ILE A 547 -7.68 7.22 3.84
N TYR A 548 -6.60 7.61 4.47
CA TYR A 548 -6.59 8.51 5.64
C TYR A 548 -5.77 9.75 5.39
N ASN A 549 -6.05 10.81 6.14
CA ASN A 549 -5.24 12.01 6.16
C ASN A 549 -4.00 11.80 7.02
N GLY A 550 -2.83 11.97 6.40
CA GLY A 550 -1.54 12.07 7.08
C GLY A 550 -1.05 13.51 7.14
N THR A 551 -0.24 13.83 8.15
CA THR A 551 0.44 15.11 8.32
C THR A 551 1.91 14.90 8.63
N PHE A 552 2.80 15.66 7.98
CA PHE A 552 4.23 15.59 8.25
C PHE A 552 4.56 16.27 9.58
N SER A 553 5.07 15.47 10.51
CA SER A 553 5.54 15.97 11.82
C SER A 553 6.92 16.60 11.71
N ASP A 554 7.72 16.15 10.75
CA ASP A 554 9.06 16.64 10.50
C ASP A 554 9.33 16.83 9.00
N ARG A 555 9.20 18.06 8.55
CA ARG A 555 9.42 18.46 7.15
C ARG A 555 10.91 18.70 6.80
N LYS A 556 11.81 18.61 7.80
CA LYS A 556 13.26 18.65 7.58
C LYS A 556 13.84 17.26 7.30
N SER A 557 13.08 16.21 7.55
CA SER A 557 13.48 14.85 7.20
C SER A 557 13.59 14.70 5.68
N PRO A 558 14.68 14.12 5.15
CA PRO A 558 14.78 13.82 3.74
C PRO A 558 13.62 12.97 3.20
N ILE A 559 13.01 12.12 4.05
CA ILE A 559 11.84 11.30 3.68
C ILE A 559 10.64 12.16 3.27
N SER A 560 10.52 13.38 3.80
CA SER A 560 9.41 14.31 3.52
C SER A 560 9.65 15.24 2.31
N TYR A 561 10.79 15.14 1.65
CA TYR A 561 11.16 16.05 0.56
C TYR A 561 10.14 16.04 -0.59
N GLY A 562 9.86 17.23 -1.11
CA GLY A 562 8.91 17.44 -2.20
C GLY A 562 7.44 17.42 -1.82
N TYR A 563 7.09 16.96 -0.62
CA TYR A 563 5.71 16.92 -0.15
C TYR A 563 5.25 18.24 0.48
N ASP A 564 3.95 18.49 0.42
CA ASP A 564 3.27 19.52 1.18
C ASP A 564 3.14 19.13 2.67
N ALA A 565 2.35 19.88 3.45
CA ALA A 565 2.17 19.62 4.88
C ALA A 565 1.39 18.32 5.17
N GLY A 566 0.55 17.89 4.25
CA GLY A 566 -0.28 16.70 4.39
C GLY A 566 -0.16 15.77 3.19
N LEU A 567 -0.54 14.51 3.39
CA LEU A 567 -0.56 13.47 2.35
C LEU A 567 -1.71 12.49 2.64
N PRO A 568 -2.58 12.18 1.65
CA PRO A 568 -3.45 11.01 1.74
C PRO A 568 -2.62 9.72 1.76
N ILE A 569 -2.88 8.85 2.73
CA ILE A 569 -2.11 7.61 2.94
C ILE A 569 -3.04 6.40 3.04
N TYR A 570 -2.59 5.27 2.48
CA TYR A 570 -3.30 4.00 2.58
C TYR A 570 -2.91 3.26 3.86
N PHE A 571 -3.92 2.79 4.61
CA PHE A 571 -3.70 2.00 5.81
C PHE A 571 -4.76 0.89 5.96
N SER A 572 -4.33 -0.27 6.50
CA SER A 572 -5.22 -1.38 6.77
C SER A 572 -4.92 -2.03 8.12
N GLN A 573 -5.61 -1.58 9.14
CA GLN A 573 -5.73 -2.12 10.49
C GLN A 573 -4.46 -2.06 11.37
N ALA A 574 -3.28 -2.34 10.84
CA ALA A 574 -2.02 -2.44 11.59
C ALA A 574 -0.79 -2.13 10.70
N PRO A 575 0.37 -1.78 11.29
CA PRO A 575 0.67 -1.62 12.72
C PRO A 575 0.24 -0.26 13.30
N LEU A 576 -0.01 -0.22 14.60
CA LEU A 576 -0.15 1.00 15.37
C LEU A 576 1.16 1.29 16.11
N PHE A 577 2.02 2.11 15.52
CA PHE A 577 3.29 2.46 16.15
C PHE A 577 3.08 3.39 17.34
N GLN A 578 3.88 3.17 18.40
CA GLN A 578 4.07 4.09 19.50
C GLN A 578 5.55 4.39 19.64
N VAL A 579 5.87 5.65 19.79
CA VAL A 579 7.24 6.15 19.97
C VAL A 579 7.38 6.76 21.36
N ALA A 580 8.47 6.44 22.06
CA ALA A 580 8.78 6.98 23.37
C ALA A 580 8.91 8.51 23.31
N ALA A 581 8.28 9.22 24.25
CA ALA A 581 8.33 10.67 24.36
C ALA A 581 9.75 11.16 24.66
N ALA A 582 10.10 12.33 24.16
CA ALA A 582 11.40 12.99 24.38
C ALA A 582 11.50 13.60 25.81
N GLY A 583 11.41 12.79 26.82
CA GLY A 583 11.54 13.16 28.22
C GLY A 583 11.03 11.99 29.03
N GLY A 584 11.91 11.32 29.77
CA GLY A 584 11.66 10.08 30.49
C GLY A 584 10.42 10.04 31.36
N GLY A 585 9.27 9.95 30.74
CA GLY A 585 8.00 9.61 31.35
C GLY A 585 7.54 8.31 30.69
N GLY A 586 7.30 7.31 31.50
CA GLY A 586 6.84 5.99 31.10
C GLY A 586 5.64 6.09 30.19
N PHE A 587 5.38 5.03 29.44
CA PHE A 587 4.22 4.85 28.55
C PHE A 587 2.93 5.24 29.27
N GLY A 588 2.56 6.54 29.23
CA GLY A 588 1.37 7.10 29.82
C GLY A 588 0.17 6.75 28.98
N GLY A 589 -0.60 5.76 29.38
CA GLY A 589 -1.94 5.54 28.90
C GLY A 589 -2.79 6.76 29.27
N GLY A 590 -3.24 7.52 28.27
CA GLY A 590 -4.22 8.58 28.45
C GLY A 590 -5.59 7.97 28.71
N GLY A 591 -6.00 7.96 29.97
CA GLY A 591 -7.35 7.64 30.39
C GLY A 591 -7.74 8.60 31.47
N GLY A 592 -8.37 9.72 31.12
CA GLY A 592 -9.03 10.59 32.06
C GLY A 592 -10.50 10.18 32.22
N GLY A 593 -10.99 10.13 33.45
CA GLY A 593 -12.42 10.05 33.71
C GLY A 593 -12.73 9.24 34.96
N GLY A 594 -12.87 9.91 36.11
CA GLY A 594 -13.27 9.30 37.34
C GLY A 594 -14.74 8.85 37.32
N GLY A 595 -15.02 7.82 38.08
CA GLY A 595 -16.34 7.34 38.41
C GLY A 595 -16.27 6.25 39.47
N GLN A 596 -16.81 6.57 40.65
CA GLN A 596 -16.90 5.73 41.82
C GLN A 596 -17.77 4.47 41.63
N GLY A 597 -17.35 3.37 42.27
CA GLY A 597 -18.19 2.50 43.07
C GLY A 597 -18.88 1.34 42.37
N GLY A 598 -18.62 0.15 42.85
CA GLY A 598 -19.45 -1.00 42.64
C GLY A 598 -18.73 -2.34 42.84
N GLN A 599 -18.85 -2.91 44.03
CA GLN A 599 -18.43 -4.27 44.36
C GLN A 599 -19.21 -5.30 43.56
N GLY A 600 -18.53 -6.31 43.02
CA GLY A 600 -19.16 -7.47 42.43
C GLY A 600 -18.12 -8.56 42.19
N ALA A 601 -18.13 -9.59 43.05
CA ALA A 601 -17.28 -10.75 42.96
C ALA A 601 -17.65 -11.65 41.77
N GLY A 602 -16.63 -12.08 40.99
CA GLY A 602 -16.75 -13.13 39.99
C GLY A 602 -15.42 -13.85 39.85
N GLN A 603 -15.34 -15.07 40.43
CA GLN A 603 -14.22 -15.96 40.40
C GLN A 603 -13.97 -16.47 38.98
N GLY A 604 -12.78 -16.25 38.46
CA GLY A 604 -12.23 -16.98 37.33
C GLY A 604 -10.84 -17.46 37.68
N GLN A 605 -10.74 -18.73 38.09
CA GLN A 605 -9.48 -19.38 38.43
C GLN A 605 -8.65 -19.63 37.16
N ASN A 606 -7.50 -18.96 37.04
CA ASN A 606 -6.36 -19.51 36.31
C ASN A 606 -5.26 -19.81 37.34
N ARG A 607 -5.15 -21.08 37.71
CA ARG A 607 -4.04 -21.60 38.49
C ARG A 607 -2.81 -21.72 37.60
N ALA A 608 -1.89 -20.77 37.72
CA ALA A 608 -0.49 -21.04 37.43
C ALA A 608 0.08 -21.77 38.66
N SER A 609 0.34 -23.05 38.51
CA SER A 609 1.05 -23.84 39.51
C SER A 609 2.54 -23.56 39.38
N GLY A 610 3.05 -22.60 40.15
CA GLY A 610 4.46 -22.38 40.37
C GLY A 610 4.72 -22.32 41.88
N ARG A 611 5.44 -23.29 42.41
CA ARG A 611 6.02 -23.24 43.75
C ARG A 611 7.21 -22.28 43.67
N GLY A 612 7.10 -21.10 44.22
CA GLY A 612 8.21 -20.19 44.40
C GLY A 612 7.97 -19.28 45.60
N GLY A 613 8.86 -19.30 46.57
CA GLY A 613 8.89 -18.35 47.69
C GLY A 613 9.72 -17.11 47.34
N VAL A 614 9.64 -16.08 48.18
CA VAL A 614 10.48 -14.88 48.09
C VAL A 614 11.96 -15.31 48.13
N GLY A 615 12.69 -15.08 47.01
CA GLY A 615 14.11 -15.50 46.84
C GLY A 615 14.34 -16.55 45.77
N ASP A 616 13.31 -17.02 45.08
CA ASP A 616 13.45 -17.94 43.93
C ASP A 616 13.98 -17.15 42.71
N PRO A 617 15.08 -17.58 42.09
CA PRO A 617 15.65 -16.86 40.94
C PRO A 617 14.77 -16.86 39.70
N ASP A 618 13.73 -17.71 39.65
CA ASP A 618 12.76 -17.76 38.54
C ASP A 618 11.56 -16.83 38.74
N ILE A 619 11.49 -16.09 39.87
CA ILE A 619 10.44 -15.10 40.09
C ILE A 619 10.98 -13.70 39.83
N ILE A 620 10.38 -13.01 38.89
CA ILE A 620 10.61 -11.58 38.66
C ILE A 620 10.09 -10.83 39.89
N GLN A 621 11.00 -10.33 40.72
CA GLN A 621 10.63 -9.55 41.92
C GLN A 621 10.12 -8.17 41.47
N ALA A 622 9.05 -7.72 42.12
CA ALA A 622 8.54 -6.35 41.92
C ALA A 622 9.63 -5.33 42.34
N MET A 623 9.89 -4.38 41.47
CA MET A 623 10.83 -3.29 41.80
C MET A 623 10.38 -2.52 43.07
N PRO A 624 11.31 -2.10 43.94
CA PRO A 624 10.98 -1.29 45.12
C PRO A 624 10.25 0.00 44.70
N GLN A 625 9.17 0.30 45.38
CA GLN A 625 8.46 1.58 45.17
C GLN A 625 9.35 2.76 45.60
N PRO A 626 9.43 3.84 44.80
CA PRO A 626 10.19 5.02 45.17
C PRO A 626 9.59 5.69 46.47
N ARG A 627 10.43 6.04 47.38
CA ARG A 627 10.01 6.82 48.57
C ARG A 627 9.62 8.24 48.14
N PRO A 628 8.54 8.84 48.64
CA PRO A 628 8.18 10.20 48.33
C PRO A 628 9.16 11.20 49.01
N GLY A 629 10.09 11.68 48.24
CA GLY A 629 10.99 12.79 48.56
C GLY A 629 11.18 13.61 47.28
N ARG A 630 11.30 14.94 47.40
CA ARG A 630 11.50 15.84 46.25
C ARG A 630 12.77 15.41 45.52
N PRO A 631 12.70 14.98 44.25
CA PRO A 631 13.89 14.53 43.56
C PRO A 631 14.84 15.70 43.30
N ASP A 632 16.11 15.49 43.63
CA ASP A 632 17.20 16.33 43.13
C ASP A 632 17.19 16.26 41.58
N PRO A 633 17.21 17.40 40.87
CA PRO A 633 17.18 17.43 39.41
C PRO A 633 18.31 16.61 38.73
N ASP A 634 19.46 16.54 39.39
CA ASP A 634 20.60 15.78 38.88
C ASP A 634 20.45 14.26 39.12
N GLN A 635 19.84 13.86 40.24
CA GLN A 635 19.48 12.48 40.51
C GLN A 635 18.34 12.00 39.66
N ALA A 636 17.35 12.84 39.33
CA ALA A 636 16.28 12.51 38.39
C ALA A 636 16.76 12.28 36.98
N GLN A 637 17.85 12.93 36.53
CA GLN A 637 18.49 12.68 35.25
C GLN A 637 19.34 11.38 35.25
N ALA A 638 20.01 11.09 36.39
CA ALA A 638 20.74 9.83 36.55
C ALA A 638 19.79 8.63 36.58
N ASP A 639 18.71 8.70 37.36
CA ASP A 639 17.69 7.64 37.43
C ASP A 639 16.98 7.39 36.10
N GLN A 640 16.86 8.44 35.26
CA GLN A 640 16.33 8.29 33.89
C GLN A 640 17.28 7.52 32.96
N ARG A 641 18.59 7.64 33.17
CA ARG A 641 19.61 6.90 32.36
C ARG A 641 19.69 5.44 32.73
N GLU A 642 19.35 5.08 33.95
CA GLU A 642 19.31 3.69 34.44
C GLU A 642 17.98 2.99 34.15
N SER A 643 16.98 3.69 33.64
CA SER A 643 15.72 3.09 33.22
C SER A 643 15.93 2.15 32.01
N PRO A 644 15.45 0.90 32.06
CA PRO A 644 15.51 0.00 30.91
C PRO A 644 14.74 0.53 29.69
N PHE A 645 13.94 1.60 29.85
CA PHE A 645 13.23 2.29 28.78
C PHE A 645 13.93 3.57 28.30
N TYR A 646 15.13 3.87 28.83
CA TYR A 646 15.89 5.03 28.39
C TYR A 646 16.41 4.83 26.97
N VAL A 647 16.03 5.73 26.06
CA VAL A 647 16.55 5.78 24.70
C VAL A 647 17.57 6.90 24.59
N PRO A 648 18.84 6.59 24.35
CA PRO A 648 19.88 7.60 24.16
C PRO A 648 19.48 8.61 23.07
N PRO A 649 19.79 9.90 23.21
CA PRO A 649 19.40 10.94 22.25
C PRO A 649 19.79 10.61 20.81
N ALA A 650 20.93 9.97 20.58
CA ALA A 650 21.43 9.56 19.28
C ALA A 650 20.59 8.44 18.64
N MET A 651 19.89 7.63 19.43
CA MET A 651 19.06 6.51 18.98
C MET A 651 17.56 6.84 18.99
N ARG A 652 17.16 8.06 19.37
CA ARG A 652 15.74 8.41 19.47
C ARG A 652 15.06 8.33 18.11
N PRO A 653 13.91 7.67 18.03
CA PRO A 653 13.13 7.62 16.81
C PRO A 653 12.66 9.02 16.37
N ARG A 654 12.65 9.25 15.07
CA ARG A 654 12.12 10.43 14.41
C ARG A 654 10.78 10.07 13.76
N VAL A 655 9.70 10.69 14.19
CA VAL A 655 8.41 10.51 13.52
C VAL A 655 8.34 11.50 12.37
N VAL A 656 8.31 11.00 11.15
CA VAL A 656 8.29 11.81 9.93
C VAL A 656 6.87 12.15 9.53
N LEU A 657 5.99 11.15 9.48
CA LEU A 657 4.59 11.27 9.09
C LEU A 657 3.70 10.68 10.18
N ARG A 658 2.58 11.32 10.46
CA ARG A 658 1.55 10.87 11.41
C ARG A 658 0.18 10.85 10.74
N PHE A 659 -0.73 10.05 11.24
CA PHE A 659 -2.16 10.28 11.04
C PHE A 659 -2.56 11.61 11.70
N VAL A 660 -3.50 12.34 11.11
CA VAL A 660 -3.95 13.61 11.73
C VAL A 660 -4.54 13.38 13.11
N SER A 661 -4.46 14.39 13.97
CA SER A 661 -4.87 14.26 15.37
C SER A 661 -6.38 14.35 15.60
N ASP A 662 -7.10 15.00 14.69
CA ASP A 662 -8.55 15.11 14.77
C ASP A 662 -9.21 13.90 14.11
N GLU A 663 -9.87 13.06 14.91
CA GLU A 663 -10.56 11.86 14.46
C GLU A 663 -11.59 12.13 13.34
N LYS A 664 -12.26 13.27 13.37
CA LYS A 664 -13.27 13.65 12.37
C LYS A 664 -12.68 13.90 10.99
N ASN A 665 -11.40 14.25 10.95
CA ASN A 665 -10.66 14.53 9.72
C ASN A 665 -9.76 13.36 9.29
N LEU A 666 -9.78 12.22 10.00
CA LEU A 666 -8.95 11.07 9.67
C LEU A 666 -9.33 10.44 8.33
N LEU A 667 -10.58 10.05 8.18
CA LEU A 667 -11.04 9.28 7.01
C LEU A 667 -11.24 10.18 5.79
N ILE A 668 -10.59 9.82 4.69
CA ILE A 668 -10.88 10.39 3.35
C ILE A 668 -11.85 9.47 2.61
N SER A 669 -11.57 8.16 2.58
CA SER A 669 -12.36 7.21 1.80
C SER A 669 -12.21 5.81 2.40
N GLY A 670 -13.33 5.11 2.58
CA GLY A 670 -13.39 3.76 3.11
C GLY A 670 -14.17 3.64 4.40
N MET A 671 -13.60 2.99 5.41
CA MET A 671 -14.25 2.71 6.69
C MET A 671 -13.35 3.12 7.86
N LEU A 672 -13.99 3.62 8.94
CA LEU A 672 -13.32 3.91 10.20
C LEU A 672 -14.30 3.79 11.36
N ALA A 673 -13.97 2.95 12.34
CA ALA A 673 -14.52 3.01 13.69
C ALA A 673 -13.37 2.93 14.70
N GLY A 674 -13.54 3.53 15.88
CA GLY A 674 -12.47 3.61 16.89
C GLY A 674 -11.27 4.43 16.42
N GLY A 675 -11.51 5.48 15.64
CA GLY A 675 -10.47 6.33 15.05
C GLY A 675 -9.58 7.03 16.06
N ASN A 676 -10.04 7.19 17.30
CA ASN A 676 -9.23 7.71 18.41
C ASN A 676 -7.97 6.85 18.70
N GLU A 677 -8.00 5.55 18.37
CA GLU A 677 -6.82 4.69 18.50
C GLU A 677 -5.79 4.92 17.38
N LEU A 678 -6.22 5.44 16.23
CA LEU A 678 -5.39 5.76 15.07
C LEU A 678 -4.91 7.22 15.06
N ALA A 679 -5.73 8.14 15.58
CA ALA A 679 -5.44 9.57 15.62
C ALA A 679 -4.07 9.87 16.23
N ASN A 680 -3.28 10.72 15.55
CA ASN A 680 -1.93 11.10 15.96
C ASN A 680 -0.90 9.96 16.06
N ARG A 681 -1.22 8.74 15.59
CA ARG A 681 -0.23 7.65 15.55
C ARG A 681 0.80 7.90 14.46
N PRO A 682 2.06 7.48 14.69
CA PRO A 682 3.09 7.52 13.65
C PRO A 682 2.73 6.62 12.47
N ALA A 683 2.84 7.17 11.27
CA ALA A 683 2.69 6.43 10.01
C ALA A 683 4.04 6.05 9.40
N VAL A 684 5.06 6.92 9.55
CA VAL A 684 6.44 6.67 9.13
C VAL A 684 7.39 7.08 10.24
N VAL A 685 8.26 6.15 10.65
CA VAL A 685 9.25 6.33 11.74
C VAL A 685 10.64 5.99 11.22
N ASP A 686 11.60 6.88 11.46
CA ASP A 686 13.02 6.69 11.18
C ASP A 686 13.80 6.51 12.49
N VAL A 687 14.44 5.36 12.66
CA VAL A 687 15.21 4.99 13.85
C VAL A 687 16.68 4.84 13.47
N PRO A 688 17.59 5.68 13.99
CA PRO A 688 19.02 5.51 13.78
C PRO A 688 19.55 4.31 14.57
N VAL A 689 20.40 3.51 13.93
CA VAL A 689 21.04 2.33 14.53
C VAL A 689 22.49 2.27 14.05
N GLY A 690 23.44 2.52 14.96
CA GLY A 690 24.84 2.67 14.58
C GLY A 690 25.04 3.82 13.58
N ARG A 691 25.57 3.52 12.40
CA ARG A 691 25.73 4.49 11.31
C ARG A 691 24.60 4.48 10.30
N GLY A 692 23.66 3.54 10.38
CA GLY A 692 22.55 3.38 9.47
C GLY A 692 21.20 3.63 10.14
N HIS A 693 20.15 3.21 9.46
CA HIS A 693 18.77 3.52 9.86
C HIS A 693 17.83 2.34 9.63
N VAL A 694 16.78 2.27 10.45
CA VAL A 694 15.58 1.48 10.19
C VAL A 694 14.42 2.43 9.95
N VAL A 695 13.82 2.39 8.75
CA VAL A 695 12.64 3.18 8.43
C VAL A 695 11.42 2.26 8.39
N MET A 696 10.45 2.54 9.27
CA MET A 696 9.25 1.71 9.44
C MET A 696 8.01 2.40 8.90
N PHE A 697 7.26 1.70 8.06
CA PHE A 697 6.00 2.17 7.49
C PHE A 697 4.82 1.43 8.13
N ALA A 698 3.88 2.17 8.72
CA ALA A 698 2.55 1.66 9.07
C ALA A 698 1.66 1.54 7.84
N THR A 699 1.88 2.39 6.84
CA THR A 699 1.20 2.38 5.55
C THR A 699 1.82 1.35 4.60
N ASN A 700 1.13 1.06 3.49
CA ASN A 700 1.75 0.35 2.37
C ASN A 700 1.93 1.30 1.19
N PRO A 701 3.13 1.89 1.03
CA PRO A 701 3.35 2.94 0.03
C PRO A 701 3.26 2.45 -1.43
N MET A 702 3.29 1.13 -1.68
CA MET A 702 3.18 0.55 -3.03
C MET A 702 2.03 -0.45 -3.15
N TRP A 703 0.91 -0.15 -2.50
CA TRP A 703 -0.26 -1.02 -2.49
C TRP A 703 -0.91 -1.14 -3.87
N ARG A 704 -0.82 -2.33 -4.47
CA ARG A 704 -1.52 -2.73 -5.72
C ARG A 704 -1.41 -1.72 -6.86
N HIS A 705 -0.27 -1.05 -7.03
CA HIS A 705 -0.07 0.00 -8.05
C HIS A 705 -0.98 1.23 -7.89
N GLN A 706 -1.61 1.42 -6.75
CA GLN A 706 -2.62 2.45 -6.57
C GLN A 706 -2.11 3.68 -5.80
N THR A 707 -1.22 3.46 -4.81
CA THR A 707 -0.75 4.48 -3.86
C THR A 707 0.40 5.33 -4.39
N GLN A 708 0.37 5.72 -5.66
CA GLN A 708 1.48 6.40 -6.34
C GLN A 708 1.86 7.75 -5.72
N GLY A 709 0.97 8.35 -4.94
CA GLY A 709 1.25 9.52 -4.14
C GLY A 709 2.23 9.28 -2.99
N GLU A 710 2.31 8.03 -2.49
CA GLU A 710 3.18 7.64 -1.39
C GLU A 710 4.55 7.12 -1.83
N PHE A 711 4.76 6.79 -3.11
CA PHE A 711 5.98 6.15 -3.61
C PHE A 711 7.24 6.93 -3.23
N PHE A 712 7.18 8.25 -3.29
CA PHE A 712 8.32 9.08 -2.97
C PHE A 712 8.70 9.09 -1.49
N LEU A 713 7.85 8.65 -0.56
CA LEU A 713 8.28 8.39 0.81
C LEU A 713 9.38 7.33 0.86
N LEU A 714 9.20 6.26 0.09
CA LEU A 714 10.17 5.17 -0.01
C LEU A 714 11.40 5.58 -0.84
N PHE A 715 11.20 6.24 -1.99
CA PHE A 715 12.32 6.68 -2.82
C PHE A 715 13.17 7.77 -2.14
N ASN A 716 12.54 8.69 -1.43
CA ASN A 716 13.26 9.67 -0.62
C ASN A 716 14.13 9.01 0.45
N ALA A 717 13.60 8.00 1.17
CA ALA A 717 14.37 7.23 2.13
C ALA A 717 15.57 6.55 1.45
N ALA A 718 15.36 5.91 0.30
CA ALA A 718 16.39 5.19 -0.43
C ALA A 718 17.48 6.13 -1.03
N LEU A 719 17.08 7.22 -1.71
CA LEU A 719 17.99 8.15 -2.34
C LEU A 719 18.83 8.99 -1.34
N ASN A 720 18.36 9.09 -0.11
CA ASN A 720 19.03 9.80 0.98
C ASN A 720 19.48 8.84 2.11
N PHE A 721 19.71 7.55 1.81
CA PHE A 721 19.94 6.52 2.82
C PHE A 721 21.12 6.85 3.77
N ASP A 722 22.13 7.57 3.29
CA ASP A 722 23.32 8.01 4.04
C ASP A 722 23.17 9.42 4.64
N ASN A 723 22.05 10.10 4.40
CA ASN A 723 21.76 11.46 4.83
C ASN A 723 20.46 11.60 5.66
N LEU A 724 19.88 10.50 6.16
CA LEU A 724 18.63 10.54 6.94
C LEU A 724 18.79 11.30 8.29
N GLY A 725 20.03 11.52 8.73
CA GLY A 725 20.36 12.38 9.86
C GLY A 725 20.12 13.89 9.63
N VAL A 726 20.00 14.32 8.38
CA VAL A 726 19.79 15.74 8.04
C VAL A 726 18.53 16.29 8.72
N GLY A 727 18.67 17.52 9.26
CA GLY A 727 17.57 18.21 9.96
C GLY A 727 17.21 17.64 11.34
N ARG A 728 17.91 16.62 11.84
CA ARG A 728 17.76 16.21 13.25
C ARG A 728 18.32 17.28 14.16
N PRO A 729 17.66 17.58 15.32
CA PRO A 729 18.26 18.46 16.32
C PRO A 729 19.58 17.85 16.79
N GLU A 730 20.65 18.65 16.77
CA GLU A 730 21.90 18.22 17.41
C GLU A 730 21.65 17.91 18.89
N PRO A 731 22.23 16.85 19.44
CA PRO A 731 22.20 16.63 20.88
C PRO A 731 22.82 17.87 21.55
N ARG A 732 22.05 18.60 22.33
CA ARG A 732 22.61 19.71 23.14
C ARG A 732 23.78 19.13 23.93
N GLY A 733 24.99 19.64 23.66
CA GLY A 733 26.25 19.08 24.09
C GLY A 733 26.26 18.77 25.60
N GLY A 734 26.21 17.48 25.91
CA GLY A 734 26.67 16.89 27.13
C GLY A 734 28.01 16.26 26.82
N GLN A 735 28.99 16.57 27.64
CA GLN A 735 30.39 16.14 27.54
C GLN A 735 30.54 14.71 27.00
N GLY A 736 31.52 14.52 26.12
CA GLY A 736 31.86 13.21 25.58
C GLY A 736 32.06 12.17 26.67
N PRO A 737 31.96 10.85 26.31
CA PRO A 737 32.18 9.80 27.28
C PRO A 737 33.54 10.02 27.97
N PRO A 738 33.63 9.85 29.30
CA PRO A 738 34.93 9.90 29.96
C PRO A 738 35.83 8.84 29.33
N SER A 739 37.05 9.26 28.98
CA SER A 739 38.07 8.33 28.52
C SER A 739 38.39 7.39 29.67
N THR A 740 37.98 6.15 29.57
CA THR A 740 38.49 5.09 30.45
C THR A 740 39.84 4.63 29.93
N ALA A 741 40.83 5.48 30.15
CA ALA A 741 42.22 5.05 30.30
C ALA A 741 42.48 4.95 31.80
N GLY A 742 42.18 3.83 32.39
CA GLY A 742 42.55 3.49 33.76
C GLY A 742 43.51 2.31 33.66
N ASP A 743 44.80 2.60 33.93
CA ASP A 743 45.85 1.63 34.18
C ASP A 743 45.35 0.56 35.15
N TYR A 744 45.42 -0.70 34.74
CA TYR A 744 45.51 -1.82 35.65
C TYR A 744 47.01 -2.05 35.91
N ASP A 745 47.52 -1.49 36.99
CA ASP A 745 48.74 -1.93 37.61
C ASP A 745 48.43 -3.10 38.56
N ASP A 746 49.23 -4.14 38.41
CA ASP A 746 49.28 -5.34 39.26
C ASP A 746 49.39 -5.08 40.74
N GLN A 747 48.52 -5.69 41.54
CA GLN A 747 48.90 -6.37 42.80
C GLN A 747 47.87 -7.41 43.19
#